data_badfdf72e48e9c35f60e7a6c78c568f4
#
_entry.id   badfdf72e48e9c35f60e7a6c78c568f4
#
_cell.length_a   1.000
_cell.length_b   1.000
_cell.length_c   1.000
_cell.angle_alpha   90.00
_cell.angle_beta   90.00
_cell.angle_gamma   90.00
#
_symmetry.space_group_name_H-M   'P 1'
#
loop_
_entity.id
_entity.type
_entity.pdbx_description
1 polymer ?
#
loop_
_entity_poly.entity_id
_entity_poly.type
_entity_poly.pdbx_seq_one_letter_code
_entity_poly.pdbx_strand_id
1 'polypeptide(L)'
;MAAGDFNGDGILDLAVTNGDLSPGSLHASLAVLIGTGSRSYAAPVLYPVGRGARGVVAKDFNGDGILDLAVSNLFSNAVSVLLGNGSAGVGNGTFSTTADYPVGAGPFELVAADFDRNGTIDLATCLNATGGVSVLPGLGNGTFGASISLPLSHLATGIATSDFNGDGFPDLAVTQNSNGQIAVLLGTGLAILGSGSFSTPAYVAAGPQPFHIVVADFNEDGAQDLAAANTASGGIAVMSGNGNGTFSAPLTLFSGNSSTVGAADFNHDGILDIVTGTVTGANSGQVELFLGQGAGGVGNGSFAGATIYPSHGDVYQLITRDLDNDGSTDVLTAEGYGDDIALLPGTCAPLPPDPRDPVLTSVRDVPNDNGGRVFVTWTPSSLDVPGGSVNAYRVWRRIPPASSVVALRARLAAREVIAISQSDAQVVYWEALATLPAQRLAGYGYTAATTQDSMPHSNPYTAFFVSALTPDIDVFYSSAIDSGYSVDNVPPRAPGGFVGASEPTGFALQWDADTDADLDGYRVYRGGTADFVPSAASLVAATKDPGWVDPGGHGEWFYKLSAMDLHANESSFSLLTSISPLGVDPPAAVFELRGARPNPSGGGRLNIYFALERGAGARLDLVDLAGRRMLSKDLSTLGSGRHVTTLGDAKPLPPGVYFVRLHQGRRVLESRAVVTR
;
A
#
# COMPACT_ATOMS: atom_id res chain seq x y z
N MET A 1 -12.75 0.32 23.53
CA MET A 1 -13.27 0.34 22.14
C MET A 1 -12.31 -0.40 21.25
N ALA A 2 -12.80 -1.05 20.17
CA ALA A 2 -11.99 -1.62 19.10
C ALA A 2 -12.61 -1.27 17.74
N ALA A 3 -11.78 -1.12 16.71
CA ALA A 3 -12.22 -0.90 15.33
C ALA A 3 -11.73 -2.05 14.45
N GLY A 4 -12.54 -2.45 13.48
CA GLY A 4 -12.24 -3.49 12.50
C GLY A 4 -13.34 -3.58 11.45
N ASP A 5 -13.03 -4.13 10.30
CA ASP A 5 -14.04 -4.44 9.28
C ASP A 5 -14.71 -5.78 9.64
N PHE A 6 -15.86 -5.72 10.31
CA PHE A 6 -16.57 -6.92 10.79
C PHE A 6 -17.53 -7.50 9.77
N ASN A 7 -17.83 -6.77 8.69
CA ASN A 7 -18.76 -7.20 7.65
C ASN A 7 -18.09 -7.42 6.28
N GLY A 8 -16.78 -7.13 6.14
CA GLY A 8 -16.02 -7.36 4.92
C GLY A 8 -16.30 -6.35 3.80
N ASP A 9 -16.80 -5.15 4.11
CA ASP A 9 -17.10 -4.12 3.13
C ASP A 9 -15.98 -3.08 2.93
N GLY A 10 -14.89 -3.20 3.70
CA GLY A 10 -13.73 -2.31 3.65
C GLY A 10 -13.90 -1.01 4.45
N ILE A 11 -15.01 -0.84 5.18
CA ILE A 11 -15.26 0.29 6.06
C ILE A 11 -15.06 -0.18 7.50
N LEU A 12 -14.44 0.65 8.33
CA LEU A 12 -14.22 0.27 9.72
C LEU A 12 -15.51 0.35 10.54
N ASP A 13 -15.81 -0.75 11.21
CA ASP A 13 -16.86 -0.89 12.21
C ASP A 13 -16.29 -0.69 13.61
N LEU A 14 -17.16 -0.48 14.59
CA LEU A 14 -16.78 -0.25 15.98
C LEU A 14 -17.38 -1.29 16.92
N ALA A 15 -16.58 -1.73 17.89
CA ALA A 15 -17.00 -2.49 19.04
C ALA A 15 -16.75 -1.66 20.32
N VAL A 16 -17.81 -1.35 21.04
CA VAL A 16 -17.78 -0.44 22.19
C VAL A 16 -18.36 -1.16 23.41
N THR A 17 -17.57 -1.25 24.48
CA THR A 17 -18.03 -1.82 25.74
C THR A 17 -18.91 -0.83 26.49
N ASN A 18 -20.10 -1.26 26.86
CA ASN A 18 -20.99 -0.52 27.75
C ASN A 18 -20.91 -1.15 29.15
N GLY A 19 -20.03 -0.60 29.97
CA GLY A 19 -19.80 -1.05 31.35
C GLY A 19 -20.66 -0.22 32.30
N ASP A 20 -21.93 -0.61 32.54
CA ASP A 20 -22.70 -0.01 33.61
C ASP A 20 -22.07 -0.33 34.97
N LEU A 21 -21.51 0.71 35.60
CA LEU A 21 -20.85 0.64 36.90
C LEU A 21 -21.84 0.75 38.09
N SER A 22 -23.13 0.87 37.83
CA SER A 22 -24.14 1.00 38.88
C SER A 22 -24.22 -0.29 39.71
N PRO A 23 -24.12 -0.18 41.05
CA PRO A 23 -24.27 -1.34 41.92
C PRO A 23 -25.64 -2.00 41.70
N GLY A 24 -25.64 -3.22 41.16
CA GLY A 24 -26.89 -3.96 40.90
C GLY A 24 -27.37 -3.94 39.44
N SER A 25 -26.72 -3.20 38.53
CA SER A 25 -27.03 -3.33 37.10
C SER A 25 -26.73 -4.74 36.59
N LEU A 26 -27.68 -5.30 35.87
CA LEU A 26 -27.55 -6.61 35.20
C LEU A 26 -27.22 -6.46 33.70
N HIS A 27 -27.06 -5.23 33.22
CA HIS A 27 -26.96 -4.89 31.81
C HIS A 27 -25.56 -4.45 31.43
N ALA A 28 -24.63 -5.40 31.30
CA ALA A 28 -23.41 -5.16 30.54
C ALA A 28 -23.60 -5.63 29.11
N SER A 29 -23.18 -4.84 28.16
CA SER A 29 -23.29 -5.19 26.74
C SER A 29 -22.06 -4.70 25.98
N LEU A 30 -21.79 -5.38 24.88
CA LEU A 30 -20.92 -4.91 23.84
C LEU A 30 -21.80 -4.35 22.73
N ALA A 31 -21.65 -3.09 22.38
CA ALA A 31 -22.31 -2.47 21.23
C ALA A 31 -21.43 -2.61 20.00
N VAL A 32 -21.97 -3.19 18.92
CA VAL A 32 -21.32 -3.22 17.62
C VAL A 32 -22.06 -2.26 16.71
N LEU A 33 -21.31 -1.33 16.11
CA LEU A 33 -21.79 -0.31 15.20
C LEU A 33 -21.13 -0.55 13.83
N ILE A 34 -21.95 -0.86 12.83
CA ILE A 34 -21.48 -1.07 11.46
C ILE A 34 -21.28 0.27 10.78
N GLY A 35 -20.06 0.48 10.25
CA GLY A 35 -19.72 1.64 9.45
C GLY A 35 -20.52 1.69 8.15
N THR A 36 -20.99 2.87 7.77
CA THR A 36 -21.73 3.08 6.53
C THR A 36 -21.02 4.03 5.57
N GLY A 37 -19.76 4.33 5.88
CA GLY A 37 -18.92 5.30 5.19
C GLY A 37 -19.13 6.74 5.63
N SER A 38 -18.22 7.62 5.25
CA SER A 38 -18.27 9.05 5.59
C SER A 38 -18.47 9.32 7.08
N ARG A 39 -17.80 8.58 7.95
CA ARG A 39 -17.85 8.71 9.42
C ARG A 39 -19.25 8.48 10.01
N SER A 40 -20.07 7.70 9.34
CA SER A 40 -21.45 7.38 9.78
C SER A 40 -21.55 5.90 10.15
N TYR A 41 -22.40 5.60 11.13
CA TYR A 41 -22.60 4.25 11.63
C TYR A 41 -24.10 3.90 11.67
N ALA A 42 -24.40 2.62 11.44
CA ALA A 42 -25.74 2.08 11.66
C ALA A 42 -26.08 2.06 13.17
N ALA A 43 -27.36 1.88 13.46
CA ALA A 43 -27.79 1.72 14.85
C ALA A 43 -27.05 0.55 15.53
N PRO A 44 -26.61 0.70 16.80
CA PRO A 44 -25.82 -0.35 17.46
C PRO A 44 -26.62 -1.64 17.68
N VAL A 45 -25.94 -2.76 17.46
CA VAL A 45 -26.43 -4.09 17.85
C VAL A 45 -25.77 -4.45 19.18
N LEU A 46 -26.57 -4.77 20.18
CA LEU A 46 -26.08 -5.07 21.53
C LEU A 46 -25.91 -6.59 21.72
N TYR A 47 -24.74 -6.98 22.19
CA TYR A 47 -24.40 -8.35 22.55
C TYR A 47 -24.21 -8.46 24.08
N PRO A 48 -24.85 -9.42 24.76
CA PRO A 48 -24.66 -9.62 26.17
C PRO A 48 -23.26 -10.15 26.48
N VAL A 49 -22.60 -9.53 27.47
CA VAL A 49 -21.28 -9.94 27.99
C VAL A 49 -21.30 -9.94 29.53
N GLY A 50 -20.20 -10.36 30.16
CA GLY A 50 -20.10 -10.35 31.61
C GLY A 50 -20.21 -8.91 32.20
N ARG A 51 -20.47 -8.84 33.50
CA ARG A 51 -20.67 -7.55 34.21
C ARG A 51 -19.40 -6.70 34.26
N GLY A 52 -19.56 -5.39 34.04
CA GLY A 52 -18.48 -4.43 34.05
C GLY A 52 -17.53 -4.57 32.86
N ALA A 53 -18.09 -4.69 31.66
CA ALA A 53 -17.31 -4.72 30.42
C ALA A 53 -16.36 -3.51 30.33
N ARG A 54 -15.07 -3.76 30.02
CA ARG A 54 -13.99 -2.77 29.99
C ARG A 54 -13.23 -2.77 28.67
N GLY A 55 -12.14 -3.50 28.62
CA GLY A 55 -11.35 -3.62 27.39
C GLY A 55 -12.04 -4.51 26.35
N VAL A 56 -11.82 -4.23 25.10
CA VAL A 56 -12.23 -5.08 23.96
C VAL A 56 -11.12 -5.11 22.93
N VAL A 57 -10.83 -6.29 22.38
CA VAL A 57 -9.93 -6.48 21.24
C VAL A 57 -10.63 -7.25 20.13
N ALA A 58 -10.24 -6.96 18.88
CA ALA A 58 -10.71 -7.64 17.68
C ALA A 58 -9.54 -8.40 17.05
N LYS A 59 -9.68 -9.73 16.89
CA LYS A 59 -8.72 -10.61 16.21
C LYS A 59 -9.45 -11.85 15.71
N ASP A 60 -8.89 -12.54 14.73
CA ASP A 60 -9.34 -13.87 14.31
C ASP A 60 -8.77 -14.91 15.27
N PHE A 61 -9.62 -15.43 16.19
CA PHE A 61 -9.22 -16.42 17.20
C PHE A 61 -9.41 -17.87 16.74
N ASN A 62 -10.14 -18.08 15.64
CA ASN A 62 -10.48 -19.41 15.16
C ASN A 62 -9.83 -19.77 13.82
N GLY A 63 -9.12 -18.81 13.17
CA GLY A 63 -8.40 -19.02 11.93
C GLY A 63 -9.31 -19.08 10.69
N ASP A 64 -10.55 -18.55 10.77
CA ASP A 64 -11.50 -18.56 9.65
C ASP A 64 -11.43 -17.31 8.75
N GLY A 65 -10.57 -16.34 9.09
CA GLY A 65 -10.36 -15.08 8.38
C GLY A 65 -11.36 -13.98 8.75
N ILE A 66 -12.24 -14.23 9.73
CA ILE A 66 -13.24 -13.25 10.20
C ILE A 66 -12.80 -12.73 11.57
N LEU A 67 -12.99 -11.45 11.82
CA LEU A 67 -12.65 -10.86 13.11
C LEU A 67 -13.64 -11.30 14.19
N ASP A 68 -13.09 -11.82 15.27
CA ASP A 68 -13.78 -12.15 16.53
C ASP A 68 -13.53 -11.04 17.55
N LEU A 69 -14.29 -11.05 18.66
CA LEU A 69 -14.17 -10.07 19.74
C LEU A 69 -13.92 -10.78 21.08
N ALA A 70 -13.01 -10.21 21.89
CA ALA A 70 -12.81 -10.60 23.28
C ALA A 70 -13.00 -9.39 24.20
N VAL A 71 -13.76 -9.55 25.28
CA VAL A 71 -14.16 -8.47 26.22
C VAL A 71 -13.78 -8.85 27.64
N SER A 72 -13.04 -8.00 28.34
CA SER A 72 -12.77 -8.15 29.76
C SER A 72 -13.95 -7.67 30.60
N ASN A 73 -14.33 -8.43 31.63
CA ASN A 73 -15.49 -8.17 32.45
C ASN A 73 -15.06 -8.01 33.92
N LEU A 74 -14.88 -6.76 34.35
CA LEU A 74 -14.29 -6.35 35.64
C LEU A 74 -14.95 -7.04 36.85
N PHE A 75 -16.28 -7.11 36.86
CA PHE A 75 -17.03 -7.65 38.02
C PHE A 75 -17.39 -9.12 37.85
N SER A 76 -17.32 -9.69 36.65
CA SER A 76 -17.51 -11.10 36.42
C SER A 76 -16.23 -11.92 36.58
N ASN A 77 -15.06 -11.26 36.64
CA ASN A 77 -13.74 -11.91 36.67
C ASN A 77 -13.56 -12.92 35.53
N ALA A 78 -13.96 -12.51 34.35
CA ALA A 78 -13.93 -13.35 33.16
C ALA A 78 -13.64 -12.52 31.90
N VAL A 79 -13.23 -13.20 30.83
CA VAL A 79 -13.19 -12.66 29.49
C VAL A 79 -14.28 -13.34 28.67
N SER A 80 -15.22 -12.56 28.09
CA SER A 80 -16.21 -13.04 27.13
C SER A 80 -15.64 -13.06 25.73
N VAL A 81 -15.85 -14.15 24.98
CA VAL A 81 -15.44 -14.27 23.58
C VAL A 81 -16.66 -14.41 22.70
N LEU A 82 -16.68 -13.65 21.61
CA LEU A 82 -17.74 -13.63 20.61
C LEU A 82 -17.10 -13.90 19.23
N LEU A 83 -17.54 -14.96 18.57
CA LEU A 83 -17.04 -15.28 17.22
C LEU A 83 -17.82 -14.53 16.16
N GLY A 84 -17.09 -13.96 15.21
CA GLY A 84 -17.64 -13.32 14.04
C GLY A 84 -18.39 -14.33 13.14
N ASN A 85 -19.59 -13.97 12.69
CA ASN A 85 -20.34 -14.80 11.76
C ASN A 85 -20.07 -14.37 10.33
N GLY A 86 -20.00 -15.36 9.43
CA GLY A 86 -19.78 -15.08 8.01
C GLY A 86 -19.51 -16.34 7.21
N SER A 87 -18.88 -16.20 6.07
CA SER A 87 -18.50 -17.32 5.21
C SER A 87 -17.32 -16.97 4.30
N ALA A 88 -16.49 -17.95 3.98
CA ALA A 88 -15.36 -17.80 3.08
C ALA A 88 -14.38 -16.69 3.48
N GLY A 89 -14.16 -16.49 4.79
CA GLY A 89 -13.26 -15.46 5.31
C GLY A 89 -13.85 -14.04 5.31
N VAL A 90 -15.13 -13.88 5.02
CA VAL A 90 -15.80 -12.57 5.01
C VAL A 90 -16.88 -12.56 6.09
N GLY A 91 -16.75 -11.63 7.03
CA GLY A 91 -17.73 -11.40 8.09
C GLY A 91 -19.05 -10.83 7.57
N ASN A 92 -20.08 -10.91 8.38
CA ASN A 92 -21.39 -10.32 8.07
C ASN A 92 -21.83 -9.25 9.08
N GLY A 93 -20.89 -8.80 9.93
CA GLY A 93 -21.14 -7.79 10.96
C GLY A 93 -21.91 -8.29 12.19
N THR A 94 -22.17 -9.59 12.29
CA THR A 94 -22.83 -10.20 13.46
C THR A 94 -21.91 -11.17 14.21
N PHE A 95 -22.19 -11.40 15.48
CA PHE A 95 -21.37 -12.24 16.35
C PHE A 95 -22.20 -13.28 17.08
N SER A 96 -21.55 -14.40 17.42
CA SER A 96 -22.11 -15.47 18.25
C SER A 96 -21.32 -15.57 19.56
N THR A 97 -21.99 -15.47 20.71
CA THR A 97 -21.34 -15.66 22.02
C THR A 97 -20.92 -17.12 22.18
N THR A 98 -19.64 -17.37 22.51
CA THR A 98 -19.13 -18.74 22.71
C THR A 98 -19.05 -19.12 24.17
N ALA A 99 -18.29 -18.39 24.98
CA ALA A 99 -18.07 -18.68 26.38
C ALA A 99 -17.49 -17.50 27.15
N ASP A 100 -17.64 -17.54 28.48
CA ASP A 100 -16.91 -16.74 29.42
C ASP A 100 -15.74 -17.54 29.99
N TYR A 101 -14.52 -17.02 29.89
CA TYR A 101 -13.30 -17.64 30.38
C TYR A 101 -12.90 -17.02 31.71
N PRO A 102 -12.91 -17.80 32.83
CA PRO A 102 -12.52 -17.29 34.15
C PRO A 102 -11.06 -16.83 34.17
N VAL A 103 -10.81 -15.65 34.72
CA VAL A 103 -9.48 -15.06 34.94
C VAL A 103 -9.34 -14.55 36.38
N GLY A 104 -8.20 -13.94 36.71
CA GLY A 104 -8.02 -13.30 38.02
C GLY A 104 -9.01 -12.18 38.28
N ALA A 105 -9.09 -11.71 39.52
CA ALA A 105 -10.09 -10.72 39.92
C ALA A 105 -9.84 -9.34 39.33
N GLY A 106 -10.89 -8.76 38.75
CA GLY A 106 -10.90 -7.43 38.20
C GLY A 106 -10.14 -7.28 36.88
N PRO A 107 -10.40 -8.13 35.84
CA PRO A 107 -9.80 -7.91 34.54
C PRO A 107 -10.23 -6.53 33.98
N PHE A 108 -9.27 -5.77 33.45
CA PHE A 108 -9.50 -4.38 33.05
C PHE A 108 -9.26 -4.18 31.55
N GLU A 109 -8.04 -4.01 31.12
CA GLU A 109 -7.69 -4.01 29.71
C GLU A 109 -7.13 -5.35 29.28
N LEU A 110 -7.16 -5.62 27.96
CA LEU A 110 -6.64 -6.86 27.41
C LEU A 110 -5.95 -6.61 26.06
N VAL A 111 -5.00 -7.51 25.78
CA VAL A 111 -4.26 -7.57 24.49
C VAL A 111 -4.31 -8.98 23.95
N ALA A 112 -4.10 -9.11 22.65
CA ALA A 112 -4.10 -10.37 21.93
C ALA A 112 -2.81 -10.53 21.11
N ALA A 113 -2.06 -11.61 21.32
CA ALA A 113 -0.86 -11.98 20.58
C ALA A 113 -0.61 -13.49 20.70
N ASP A 114 0.23 -14.04 19.85
CA ASP A 114 0.73 -15.43 19.95
C ASP A 114 1.97 -15.43 20.85
N PHE A 115 1.75 -15.55 22.18
CA PHE A 115 2.81 -15.40 23.19
C PHE A 115 3.78 -16.57 23.25
N ASP A 116 3.39 -17.75 22.77
CA ASP A 116 4.26 -18.93 22.72
C ASP A 116 4.68 -19.34 21.30
N ARG A 117 4.26 -18.56 20.30
CA ARG A 117 4.56 -18.78 18.87
C ARG A 117 4.11 -20.15 18.37
N ASN A 118 2.98 -20.62 18.87
CA ASN A 118 2.37 -21.87 18.41
C ASN A 118 1.47 -21.68 17.17
N GLY A 119 1.30 -20.44 16.70
CA GLY A 119 0.46 -20.05 15.56
C GLY A 119 -0.99 -19.77 15.93
N THR A 120 -1.34 -19.76 17.19
CA THR A 120 -2.68 -19.39 17.68
C THR A 120 -2.63 -18.11 18.51
N ILE A 121 -3.69 -17.34 18.47
CA ILE A 121 -3.76 -16.07 19.22
C ILE A 121 -4.21 -16.33 20.66
N ASP A 122 -3.39 -15.88 21.60
CA ASP A 122 -3.66 -15.89 23.03
C ASP A 122 -4.22 -14.54 23.48
N LEU A 123 -4.78 -14.48 24.69
CA LEU A 123 -5.24 -13.26 25.34
C LEU A 123 -4.49 -13.02 26.64
N ALA A 124 -4.12 -11.76 26.91
CA ALA A 124 -3.61 -11.34 28.21
C ALA A 124 -4.42 -10.17 28.73
N THR A 125 -4.88 -10.23 29.99
CA THR A 125 -5.63 -9.16 30.65
C THR A 125 -4.97 -8.74 31.95
N CYS A 126 -4.85 -7.44 32.18
CA CYS A 126 -4.36 -6.89 33.44
C CYS A 126 -5.46 -6.93 34.52
N LEU A 127 -5.05 -7.08 35.78
CA LEU A 127 -5.94 -7.31 36.92
C LEU A 127 -5.96 -6.10 37.88
N ASN A 128 -7.06 -5.38 37.89
CA ASN A 128 -7.22 -4.15 38.70
C ASN A 128 -7.57 -4.43 40.18
N ALA A 129 -8.03 -5.61 40.52
CA ALA A 129 -8.42 -5.92 41.90
C ALA A 129 -7.33 -6.67 42.71
N THR A 130 -6.56 -7.54 42.06
CA THR A 130 -5.53 -8.39 42.72
C THR A 130 -4.10 -8.00 42.32
N GLY A 131 -3.93 -7.22 41.27
CA GLY A 131 -2.64 -7.01 40.62
C GLY A 131 -2.22 -8.22 39.78
N GLY A 132 -1.39 -7.98 38.76
CA GLY A 132 -0.90 -9.01 37.87
C GLY A 132 -1.58 -9.06 36.53
N VAL A 133 -1.32 -10.14 35.80
CA VAL A 133 -1.87 -10.45 34.49
C VAL A 133 -2.42 -11.85 34.49
N SER A 134 -3.54 -12.09 33.83
CA SER A 134 -4.01 -13.40 33.45
C SER A 134 -3.82 -13.62 31.97
N VAL A 135 -3.17 -14.71 31.60
CA VAL A 135 -2.98 -15.13 30.20
C VAL A 135 -3.89 -16.31 29.90
N LEU A 136 -4.66 -16.26 28.84
CA LEU A 136 -5.51 -17.34 28.34
C LEU A 136 -4.89 -17.89 27.06
N PRO A 137 -4.34 -19.13 27.08
CA PRO A 137 -3.80 -19.76 25.88
C PRO A 137 -4.88 -20.02 24.84
N GLY A 138 -4.66 -19.58 23.60
CA GLY A 138 -5.55 -19.85 22.48
C GLY A 138 -5.44 -21.32 22.01
N LEU A 139 -6.56 -21.91 21.61
CA LEU A 139 -6.58 -23.26 21.05
C LEU A 139 -6.78 -23.27 19.52
N GLY A 140 -6.81 -22.10 18.87
CA GLY A 140 -6.91 -21.93 17.43
C GLY A 140 -8.29 -22.24 16.82
N ASN A 141 -9.29 -22.44 17.65
CA ASN A 141 -10.67 -22.74 17.24
C ASN A 141 -11.69 -21.78 17.88
N GLY A 142 -11.25 -20.61 18.31
CA GLY A 142 -12.07 -19.63 19.02
C GLY A 142 -12.32 -19.95 20.49
N THR A 143 -11.68 -20.99 21.03
CA THR A 143 -11.72 -21.34 22.45
C THR A 143 -10.35 -21.15 23.10
N PHE A 144 -10.34 -21.00 24.42
CA PHE A 144 -9.13 -20.76 25.21
C PHE A 144 -8.95 -21.78 26.33
N GLY A 145 -7.70 -22.02 26.69
CA GLY A 145 -7.32 -22.87 27.79
C GLY A 145 -7.55 -22.23 29.16
N ALA A 146 -7.13 -22.92 30.21
CA ALA A 146 -7.19 -22.41 31.58
C ALA A 146 -6.27 -21.19 31.76
N SER A 147 -6.74 -20.18 32.50
CA SER A 147 -5.98 -18.98 32.80
C SER A 147 -4.68 -19.27 33.55
N ILE A 148 -3.59 -18.64 33.08
CA ILE A 148 -2.26 -18.63 33.69
C ILE A 148 -2.09 -17.30 34.41
N SER A 149 -1.71 -17.33 35.70
CA SER A 149 -1.53 -16.13 36.51
C SER A 149 -0.06 -15.69 36.51
N LEU A 150 0.17 -14.40 36.16
CA LEU A 150 1.44 -13.71 36.31
C LEU A 150 1.27 -12.62 37.41
N PRO A 151 1.64 -12.90 38.65
CA PRO A 151 1.38 -11.99 39.76
C PRO A 151 2.29 -10.75 39.68
N LEU A 152 1.71 -9.56 39.90
CA LEU A 152 2.41 -8.30 40.12
C LEU A 152 2.08 -7.77 41.52
N SER A 153 2.96 -6.93 42.05
CA SER A 153 2.83 -6.42 43.43
C SER A 153 1.75 -5.34 43.60
N HIS A 154 1.25 -4.75 42.51
CA HIS A 154 0.33 -3.62 42.53
C HIS A 154 -0.80 -3.77 41.50
N LEU A 155 -1.88 -3.00 41.68
CA LEU A 155 -3.06 -3.00 40.80
C LEU A 155 -2.66 -2.57 39.40
N ALA A 156 -3.13 -3.31 38.40
CA ALA A 156 -2.83 -3.10 36.99
C ALA A 156 -4.05 -2.54 36.25
N THR A 157 -3.85 -1.51 35.41
CA THR A 157 -4.93 -0.82 34.69
C THR A 157 -4.78 -0.85 33.19
N GLY A 158 -3.58 -0.65 32.65
CA GLY A 158 -3.29 -0.71 31.22
C GLY A 158 -2.32 -1.84 30.90
N ILE A 159 -2.43 -2.40 29.70
CA ILE A 159 -1.56 -3.46 29.19
C ILE A 159 -1.29 -3.22 27.71
N ALA A 160 -0.03 -3.39 27.31
CA ALA A 160 0.39 -3.36 25.92
C ALA A 160 1.36 -4.50 25.63
N THR A 161 1.48 -4.89 24.38
CA THR A 161 2.37 -5.99 23.95
C THR A 161 3.18 -5.57 22.73
N SER A 162 4.45 -5.93 22.74
CA SER A 162 5.39 -5.84 21.61
C SER A 162 6.62 -6.69 21.91
N ASP A 163 7.52 -6.83 20.97
CA ASP A 163 8.86 -7.40 21.19
C ASP A 163 9.81 -6.28 21.62
N PHE A 164 10.06 -6.13 22.93
CA PHE A 164 10.89 -5.06 23.50
C PHE A 164 12.40 -5.39 23.50
N ASN A 165 12.75 -6.66 23.25
CA ASN A 165 14.14 -7.11 23.33
C ASN A 165 14.70 -7.65 22.01
N GLY A 166 13.88 -7.70 20.94
CA GLY A 166 14.27 -8.15 19.61
C GLY A 166 14.45 -9.66 19.49
N ASP A 167 13.91 -10.47 20.45
CA ASP A 167 14.03 -11.92 20.40
C ASP A 167 12.90 -12.61 19.62
N GLY A 168 11.92 -11.84 19.23
CA GLY A 168 10.79 -12.23 18.41
C GLY A 168 9.62 -12.80 19.22
N PHE A 169 9.66 -12.90 20.53
CA PHE A 169 8.51 -13.26 21.36
C PHE A 169 7.78 -12.00 21.84
N PRO A 170 6.44 -12.01 21.84
CA PRO A 170 5.72 -10.87 22.39
C PRO A 170 5.97 -10.76 23.91
N ASP A 171 6.32 -9.54 24.32
CA ASP A 171 6.49 -9.13 25.71
C ASP A 171 5.25 -8.38 26.21
N LEU A 172 5.16 -8.08 27.48
CA LEU A 172 4.09 -7.34 28.10
C LEU A 172 4.62 -6.13 28.84
N ALA A 173 3.98 -4.97 28.65
CA ALA A 173 4.15 -3.75 29.46
C ALA A 173 2.83 -3.46 30.19
N VAL A 174 2.86 -3.35 31.51
CA VAL A 174 1.66 -3.27 32.34
C VAL A 174 1.76 -2.09 33.31
N THR A 175 0.84 -1.14 33.20
CA THR A 175 0.81 0.01 34.13
C THR A 175 0.37 -0.43 35.53
N GLN A 176 1.10 0.03 36.54
CA GLN A 176 0.76 -0.17 37.93
C GLN A 176 0.33 1.15 38.58
N ASN A 177 -0.98 1.39 38.56
CA ASN A 177 -1.58 2.65 38.94
C ASN A 177 -1.18 3.13 40.36
N SER A 178 -1.05 2.22 41.32
CA SER A 178 -0.86 2.58 42.74
C SER A 178 0.60 2.91 43.13
N ASN A 179 1.59 2.58 42.28
CA ASN A 179 3.02 2.81 42.60
C ASN A 179 3.77 3.67 41.57
N GLY A 180 3.10 4.12 40.51
CA GLY A 180 3.70 4.97 39.50
C GLY A 180 4.72 4.27 38.56
N GLN A 181 4.59 2.98 38.35
CA GLN A 181 5.50 2.20 37.53
C GLN A 181 4.80 1.44 36.42
N ILE A 182 5.58 1.02 35.44
CA ILE A 182 5.23 0.00 34.46
C ILE A 182 6.03 -1.25 34.76
N ALA A 183 5.35 -2.41 34.84
CA ALA A 183 5.99 -3.70 34.89
C ALA A 183 6.21 -4.21 33.47
N VAL A 184 7.45 -4.55 33.12
CA VAL A 184 7.84 -5.14 31.84
C VAL A 184 8.15 -6.62 32.08
N LEU A 185 7.45 -7.51 31.37
CA LEU A 185 7.61 -8.95 31.44
C LEU A 185 8.01 -9.45 30.04
N LEU A 186 9.23 -9.95 29.91
CA LEU A 186 9.75 -10.45 28.63
C LEU A 186 9.27 -11.88 28.39
N GLY A 187 8.81 -12.17 27.17
CA GLY A 187 8.51 -13.52 26.70
C GLY A 187 9.76 -14.40 26.77
N THR A 188 9.62 -15.64 27.24
CA THR A 188 10.79 -16.51 27.46
C THR A 188 10.99 -17.57 26.36
N GLY A 189 10.15 -17.56 25.34
CA GLY A 189 10.25 -18.49 24.22
C GLY A 189 9.89 -19.94 24.56
N LEU A 190 9.12 -20.18 25.62
CA LEU A 190 8.60 -21.49 25.90
C LEU A 190 7.47 -21.85 24.94
N ALA A 191 7.59 -22.97 24.25
CA ALA A 191 6.65 -23.45 23.24
C ALA A 191 5.26 -23.83 23.78
N ILE A 192 5.06 -23.76 25.07
CA ILE A 192 3.76 -24.00 25.74
C ILE A 192 3.63 -23.00 26.87
N LEU A 193 2.57 -22.20 26.85
CA LEU A 193 2.31 -21.23 27.90
C LEU A 193 2.18 -21.89 29.28
N GLY A 194 2.94 -21.34 30.21
CA GLY A 194 2.97 -21.81 31.60
C GLY A 194 3.46 -20.69 32.52
N SER A 195 3.63 -20.99 33.82
CA SER A 195 4.08 -20.00 34.81
C SER A 195 5.49 -19.44 34.54
N GLY A 196 6.28 -20.05 33.65
CA GLY A 196 7.61 -19.64 33.25
C GLY A 196 7.65 -19.01 31.85
N SER A 197 6.52 -18.74 31.19
CA SER A 197 6.48 -18.21 29.84
C SER A 197 6.89 -16.73 29.74
N PHE A 198 6.98 -16.05 30.87
CA PHE A 198 7.45 -14.68 30.99
C PHE A 198 8.53 -14.56 32.06
N SER A 199 9.42 -13.60 31.88
CA SER A 199 10.45 -13.26 32.85
C SER A 199 9.86 -12.76 34.16
N THR A 200 10.68 -12.68 35.20
CA THR A 200 10.34 -11.86 36.40
C THR A 200 10.21 -10.39 35.93
N PRO A 201 9.20 -9.64 36.42
CA PRO A 201 8.95 -8.29 35.95
C PRO A 201 10.12 -7.34 36.28
N ALA A 202 10.55 -6.56 35.29
CA ALA A 202 11.36 -5.37 35.48
C ALA A 202 10.43 -4.16 35.63
N TYR A 203 10.84 -3.15 36.40
CA TYR A 203 9.99 -1.98 36.68
C TYR A 203 10.60 -0.71 36.14
N VAL A 204 9.80 0.11 35.45
CA VAL A 204 10.17 1.41 34.89
C VAL A 204 9.29 2.47 35.53
N ALA A 205 9.87 3.59 35.94
CA ALA A 205 9.09 4.73 36.45
C ALA A 205 8.25 5.33 35.31
N ALA A 206 6.96 5.64 35.60
CA ALA A 206 6.03 6.15 34.60
C ALA A 206 5.25 7.40 35.10
N GLY A 207 5.57 7.91 36.26
CA GLY A 207 4.86 9.06 36.86
C GLY A 207 3.67 8.61 37.73
N PRO A 208 2.87 9.58 38.23
CA PRO A 208 1.83 9.30 39.20
C PRO A 208 0.59 8.68 38.55
N GLN A 209 0.16 7.55 39.08
CA GLN A 209 -1.04 6.83 38.64
C GLN A 209 -1.12 6.55 37.13
N PRO A 210 -0.13 5.84 36.52
CA PRO A 210 -0.23 5.44 35.13
C PRO A 210 -1.46 4.56 34.93
N PHE A 211 -2.26 4.86 33.90
CA PHE A 211 -3.56 4.25 33.69
C PHE A 211 -3.63 3.48 32.37
N HIS A 212 -3.40 4.14 31.27
CA HIS A 212 -3.38 3.56 29.93
C HIS A 212 -1.98 3.63 29.32
N ILE A 213 -1.65 2.73 28.38
CA ILE A 213 -0.33 2.62 27.77
C ILE A 213 -0.42 2.26 26.29
N VAL A 214 0.44 2.86 25.48
CA VAL A 214 0.65 2.47 24.08
C VAL A 214 2.13 2.21 23.81
N VAL A 215 2.39 1.43 22.78
CA VAL A 215 3.72 1.10 22.27
C VAL A 215 3.87 1.66 20.86
N ALA A 216 4.98 2.33 20.59
CA ALA A 216 5.38 2.79 19.28
C ALA A 216 6.89 3.10 19.26
N ASP A 217 7.49 3.22 18.10
CA ASP A 217 8.88 3.71 17.94
C ASP A 217 8.83 5.21 17.66
N PHE A 218 8.83 6.04 18.71
CA PHE A 218 8.70 7.50 18.63
C PHE A 218 9.97 8.20 18.16
N ASN A 219 11.11 7.53 18.25
CA ASN A 219 12.41 8.09 17.88
C ASN A 219 12.99 7.42 16.63
N GLU A 220 12.27 6.43 16.06
CA GLU A 220 12.62 5.68 14.86
C GLU A 220 14.02 5.03 14.91
N ASP A 221 14.44 4.59 16.10
CA ASP A 221 15.71 3.87 16.29
C ASP A 221 15.59 2.34 16.10
N GLY A 222 14.37 1.85 15.86
CA GLY A 222 14.02 0.44 15.68
C GLY A 222 13.68 -0.28 16.97
N ALA A 223 13.80 0.35 18.13
CA ALA A 223 13.35 -0.18 19.41
C ALA A 223 11.95 0.36 19.75
N GLN A 224 11.14 -0.45 20.40
CA GLN A 224 9.79 -0.05 20.79
C GLN A 224 9.82 0.78 22.06
N ASP A 225 9.22 1.98 22.00
CA ASP A 225 9.07 2.93 23.11
C ASP A 225 7.72 2.74 23.81
N LEU A 226 7.56 3.32 24.98
CA LEU A 226 6.33 3.33 25.76
C LEU A 226 5.83 4.76 25.97
N ALA A 227 4.51 4.97 25.81
CA ALA A 227 3.86 6.18 26.28
C ALA A 227 2.71 5.83 27.23
N ALA A 228 2.73 6.36 28.44
CA ALA A 228 1.74 6.09 29.48
C ALA A 228 1.00 7.34 29.90
N ALA A 229 -0.33 7.27 29.95
CA ALA A 229 -1.21 8.33 30.45
C ALA A 229 -1.33 8.25 31.98
N ASN A 230 -1.15 9.38 32.68
CA ASN A 230 -1.17 9.49 34.13
C ASN A 230 -2.39 10.26 34.61
N THR A 231 -3.22 9.66 35.48
CA THR A 231 -4.49 10.24 35.96
C THR A 231 -4.36 11.18 37.16
N ALA A 232 -3.17 11.33 37.74
CA ALA A 232 -2.95 12.21 38.89
C ALA A 232 -2.05 13.40 38.51
N SER A 233 -2.50 14.25 37.60
CA SER A 233 -1.77 15.43 37.11
C SER A 233 -0.35 15.15 36.62
N GLY A 234 -0.15 13.96 36.10
CA GLY A 234 1.16 13.47 35.60
C GLY A 234 1.37 13.61 34.11
N GLY A 235 0.35 14.01 33.36
CA GLY A 235 0.42 14.10 31.90
C GLY A 235 0.74 12.76 31.23
N ILE A 236 1.51 12.80 30.18
CA ILE A 236 2.01 11.62 29.46
C ILE A 236 3.48 11.41 29.80
N ALA A 237 3.84 10.19 30.16
CA ALA A 237 5.23 9.77 30.31
C ALA A 237 5.66 8.98 29.09
N VAL A 238 6.69 9.44 28.38
CA VAL A 238 7.29 8.75 27.22
C VAL A 238 8.65 8.19 27.64
N MET A 239 8.89 6.93 27.40
CA MET A 239 10.12 6.20 27.77
C MET A 239 10.67 5.49 26.55
N SER A 240 11.84 5.94 26.08
CA SER A 240 12.48 5.30 24.93
C SER A 240 13.03 3.92 25.27
N GLY A 241 12.77 2.96 24.40
CA GLY A 241 13.27 1.61 24.51
C GLY A 241 14.76 1.52 24.13
N ASN A 242 15.47 0.57 24.75
CA ASN A 242 16.87 0.33 24.44
C ASN A 242 17.03 -0.93 23.55
N GLY A 243 15.94 -1.50 23.03
CA GLY A 243 15.95 -2.71 22.21
C GLY A 243 16.36 -4.01 22.95
N ASN A 244 16.43 -3.98 24.28
CA ASN A 244 16.84 -5.11 25.11
C ASN A 244 15.88 -5.35 26.28
N GLY A 245 14.64 -4.84 26.19
CA GLY A 245 13.62 -4.93 27.24
C GLY A 245 13.79 -3.92 28.38
N THR A 246 14.73 -2.98 28.28
CA THR A 246 14.88 -1.86 29.23
C THR A 246 14.51 -0.54 28.56
N PHE A 247 14.18 0.47 29.40
CA PHE A 247 13.69 1.75 28.93
C PHE A 247 14.42 2.90 29.62
N SER A 248 14.46 4.06 28.97
CA SER A 248 14.99 5.30 29.50
C SER A 248 14.18 5.84 30.68
N ALA A 249 14.67 6.84 31.37
CA ALA A 249 13.87 7.65 32.28
C ALA A 249 12.76 8.39 31.49
N PRO A 250 11.55 8.59 32.09
CA PRO A 250 10.43 9.19 31.37
C PRO A 250 10.67 10.65 31.00
N LEU A 251 10.38 10.99 29.75
CA LEU A 251 10.08 12.34 29.30
C LEU A 251 8.61 12.63 29.66
N THR A 252 8.34 13.69 30.41
CA THR A 252 6.97 14.04 30.76
C THR A 252 6.45 15.14 29.84
N LEU A 253 5.37 14.84 29.13
CA LEU A 253 4.58 15.82 28.39
C LEU A 253 3.48 16.34 29.31
N PHE A 254 3.44 17.63 29.49
CA PHE A 254 2.49 18.27 30.40
C PHE A 254 1.09 18.31 29.78
N SER A 255 0.22 17.56 30.37
CA SER A 255 -1.22 17.51 30.14
C SER A 255 -1.85 17.45 31.55
N GLY A 256 -3.12 17.62 31.66
CA GLY A 256 -3.82 17.51 32.97
C GLY A 256 -3.83 16.08 33.53
N ASN A 257 -4.98 15.59 33.93
CA ASN A 257 -5.21 14.19 34.29
C ASN A 257 -5.47 13.38 33.00
N SER A 258 -4.45 12.81 32.46
CA SER A 258 -4.56 11.99 31.23
C SER A 258 -5.07 10.59 31.58
N SER A 259 -6.18 10.16 30.96
CA SER A 259 -6.82 8.87 31.18
C SER A 259 -6.48 7.85 30.09
N THR A 260 -6.16 8.33 28.91
CA THR A 260 -5.92 7.49 27.73
C THR A 260 -4.87 8.15 26.85
N VAL A 261 -4.17 7.34 26.06
CA VAL A 261 -3.13 7.81 25.13
C VAL A 261 -3.21 7.01 23.85
N GLY A 262 -2.97 7.66 22.71
CA GLY A 262 -2.85 7.07 21.39
C GLY A 262 -1.66 7.62 20.65
N ALA A 263 -1.22 6.92 19.62
CA ALA A 263 -0.11 7.31 18.75
C ALA A 263 -0.52 7.15 17.28
N ALA A 264 -0.19 8.14 16.46
CA ALA A 264 -0.30 8.11 15.01
C ALA A 264 0.45 9.31 14.42
N ASP A 265 0.71 9.31 13.14
CA ASP A 265 1.17 10.49 12.40
C ASP A 265 -0.08 11.28 11.97
N PHE A 266 -0.43 12.34 12.74
CA PHE A 266 -1.62 13.16 12.52
C PHE A 266 -1.41 14.29 11.51
N ASN A 267 -0.15 14.67 11.29
CA ASN A 267 0.18 15.78 10.40
C ASN A 267 0.84 15.31 9.08
N HIS A 268 1.00 14.01 8.90
CA HIS A 268 1.62 13.36 7.74
C HIS A 268 3.06 13.83 7.44
N ASP A 269 3.82 14.12 8.49
CA ASP A 269 5.24 14.46 8.36
C ASP A 269 6.17 13.23 8.44
N GLY A 270 5.59 12.05 8.65
CA GLY A 270 6.27 10.78 8.79
C GLY A 270 6.73 10.48 10.22
N ILE A 271 6.45 11.36 11.19
CA ILE A 271 6.85 11.23 12.59
C ILE A 271 5.61 10.92 13.43
N LEU A 272 5.74 10.00 14.38
CA LEU A 272 4.63 9.65 15.24
C LEU A 272 4.35 10.77 16.27
N ASP A 273 3.07 11.15 16.34
CA ASP A 273 2.52 12.09 17.30
C ASP A 273 1.85 11.35 18.47
N ILE A 274 1.60 12.05 19.55
CA ILE A 274 0.87 11.53 20.71
C ILE A 274 -0.43 12.31 20.87
N VAL A 275 -1.53 11.59 21.05
CA VAL A 275 -2.83 12.16 21.44
C VAL A 275 -3.26 11.59 22.78
N THR A 276 -3.85 12.43 23.63
CA THR A 276 -4.38 12.02 24.93
C THR A 276 -5.77 12.59 25.20
N GLY A 277 -6.57 11.83 25.93
CA GLY A 277 -7.81 12.31 26.52
C GLY A 277 -7.64 12.65 27.99
N THR A 278 -8.25 13.76 28.43
CA THR A 278 -8.17 14.21 29.82
C THR A 278 -9.48 14.06 30.57
N VAL A 279 -9.38 13.87 31.90
CA VAL A 279 -10.50 13.79 32.83
C VAL A 279 -10.39 14.95 33.80
N THR A 280 -11.38 15.82 33.82
CA THR A 280 -11.42 17.00 34.72
C THR A 280 -12.35 16.79 35.91
N GLY A 281 -13.21 15.77 35.86
CA GLY A 281 -14.25 15.52 36.86
C GLY A 281 -15.42 16.48 36.82
N ALA A 282 -15.44 17.39 35.83
CA ALA A 282 -16.49 18.44 35.69
C ALA A 282 -17.20 18.32 34.32
N ASN A 283 -17.15 17.16 33.64
CA ASN A 283 -17.68 16.95 32.30
C ASN A 283 -17.12 17.94 31.26
N SER A 284 -15.86 18.29 31.37
CA SER A 284 -15.16 19.24 30.49
C SER A 284 -13.78 18.70 30.09
N GLY A 285 -13.71 17.42 29.75
CA GLY A 285 -12.50 16.79 29.23
C GLY A 285 -12.01 17.45 27.96
N GLN A 286 -10.81 17.14 27.59
CA GLN A 286 -10.15 17.65 26.38
C GLN A 286 -9.40 16.51 25.69
N VAL A 287 -9.21 16.66 24.40
CA VAL A 287 -8.24 15.89 23.63
C VAL A 287 -7.04 16.79 23.38
N GLU A 288 -5.86 16.33 23.71
CA GLU A 288 -4.63 17.08 23.55
C GLU A 288 -3.70 16.32 22.58
N LEU A 289 -3.20 17.02 21.57
CA LEU A 289 -2.31 16.51 20.54
C LEU A 289 -0.92 17.11 20.72
N PHE A 290 0.09 16.27 20.83
CA PHE A 290 1.51 16.61 20.89
C PHE A 290 2.19 16.12 19.61
N LEU A 291 2.59 17.05 18.74
CA LEU A 291 3.28 16.69 17.50
C LEU A 291 4.70 16.23 17.78
N GLY A 292 5.06 15.09 17.22
CA GLY A 292 6.41 14.56 17.23
C GLY A 292 7.38 15.50 16.54
N GLN A 293 8.61 15.56 17.03
CA GLN A 293 9.66 16.41 16.48
C GLN A 293 10.80 15.58 15.89
N GLY A 294 11.38 16.07 14.80
CA GLY A 294 12.46 15.38 14.12
C GLY A 294 12.90 16.11 12.87
N ALA A 295 13.53 15.40 11.95
CA ALA A 295 13.96 15.95 10.68
C ALA A 295 13.92 14.92 9.57
N GLY A 296 13.39 15.31 8.41
CA GLY A 296 13.34 14.46 7.23
C GLY A 296 12.39 13.26 7.35
N GLY A 297 11.35 13.37 8.18
CA GLY A 297 10.42 12.29 8.46
C GLY A 297 10.92 11.29 9.50
N VAL A 298 12.01 11.59 10.22
CA VAL A 298 12.58 10.74 11.27
C VAL A 298 12.40 11.42 12.63
N GLY A 299 11.68 10.77 13.51
CA GLY A 299 11.42 11.23 14.88
C GLY A 299 12.69 11.26 15.74
N ASN A 300 12.73 12.14 16.73
CA ASN A 300 13.84 12.23 17.67
C ASN A 300 13.41 11.94 19.13
N GLY A 301 12.17 11.47 19.31
CA GLY A 301 11.59 11.17 20.62
C GLY A 301 11.21 12.41 21.45
N SER A 302 11.24 13.61 20.87
CA SER A 302 10.72 14.82 21.51
C SER A 302 9.41 15.27 20.84
N PHE A 303 8.65 16.13 21.55
CA PHE A 303 7.31 16.55 21.13
C PHE A 303 7.12 18.04 21.30
N ALA A 304 6.30 18.63 20.43
CA ALA A 304 5.88 20.03 20.57
C ALA A 304 4.90 20.22 21.75
N GLY A 305 4.61 21.47 22.08
CA GLY A 305 3.55 21.78 23.06
C GLY A 305 2.17 21.33 22.55
N ALA A 306 1.26 21.02 23.50
CA ALA A 306 -0.05 20.49 23.17
C ALA A 306 -0.92 21.46 22.35
N THR A 307 -1.58 20.93 21.34
CA THR A 307 -2.78 21.55 20.73
C THR A 307 -4.01 20.94 21.39
N ILE A 308 -4.91 21.80 21.88
CA ILE A 308 -6.05 21.40 22.71
C ILE A 308 -7.33 21.44 21.88
N TYR A 309 -8.08 20.34 21.91
CA TYR A 309 -9.41 20.21 21.30
C TYR A 309 -10.44 19.96 22.41
N PRO A 310 -11.53 20.77 22.48
CA PRO A 310 -12.56 20.56 23.49
C PRO A 310 -13.32 19.25 23.21
N SER A 311 -13.64 18.52 24.28
CA SER A 311 -14.55 17.37 24.30
C SER A 311 -15.86 17.75 25.00
N HIS A 312 -16.94 16.99 24.74
CA HIS A 312 -18.23 17.21 25.39
C HIS A 312 -18.31 16.62 26.79
N GLY A 313 -17.35 15.74 27.15
CA GLY A 313 -17.27 15.06 28.43
C GLY A 313 -15.85 14.66 28.80
N ASP A 314 -15.69 14.05 29.96
CA ASP A 314 -14.41 13.44 30.35
C ASP A 314 -14.08 12.27 29.41
N VAL A 315 -12.88 12.27 28.82
CA VAL A 315 -12.45 11.25 27.85
C VAL A 315 -11.80 10.09 28.59
N TYR A 316 -12.45 8.94 28.60
CA TYR A 316 -11.95 7.74 29.30
C TYR A 316 -11.17 6.77 28.41
N GLN A 317 -11.48 6.72 27.13
CA GLN A 317 -10.74 5.93 26.15
C GLN A 317 -10.74 6.64 24.80
N LEU A 318 -9.68 6.47 24.03
CA LEU A 318 -9.61 6.86 22.62
C LEU A 318 -9.01 5.74 21.77
N ILE A 319 -9.33 5.77 20.51
CA ILE A 319 -8.65 5.01 19.46
C ILE A 319 -8.28 5.95 18.32
N THR A 320 -7.17 5.63 17.65
CA THR A 320 -6.64 6.38 16.52
C THR A 320 -6.69 5.47 15.27
N ARG A 321 -7.52 5.82 14.29
CA ARG A 321 -7.70 5.09 13.03
C ARG A 321 -8.19 6.05 11.95
N ASP A 322 -7.90 5.74 10.71
CA ASP A 322 -8.58 6.32 9.56
C ASP A 322 -9.94 5.62 9.42
N LEU A 323 -11.01 6.29 9.91
CA LEU A 323 -12.35 5.69 10.01
C LEU A 323 -13.21 5.87 8.76
N ASP A 324 -12.81 6.76 7.85
CA ASP A 324 -13.53 7.01 6.60
C ASP A 324 -12.70 6.74 5.34
N ASN A 325 -11.50 6.20 5.51
CA ASN A 325 -10.55 5.89 4.43
C ASN A 325 -10.14 7.13 3.61
N ASP A 326 -10.04 8.31 4.27
CA ASP A 326 -9.57 9.54 3.63
C ASP A 326 -8.04 9.69 3.66
N GLY A 327 -7.36 8.76 4.30
CA GLY A 327 -5.92 8.71 4.47
C GLY A 327 -5.42 9.47 5.70
N SER A 328 -6.30 10.11 6.46
CA SER A 328 -5.96 10.85 7.70
C SER A 328 -6.36 10.02 8.92
N THR A 329 -5.55 10.06 9.96
CA THR A 329 -5.92 9.38 11.21
C THR A 329 -6.93 10.19 11.99
N ASP A 330 -8.10 9.62 12.25
CA ASP A 330 -9.14 10.17 13.12
C ASP A 330 -8.90 9.78 14.57
N VAL A 331 -9.46 10.56 15.50
CA VAL A 331 -9.53 10.23 16.92
C VAL A 331 -10.97 10.00 17.32
N LEU A 332 -11.28 8.79 17.75
CA LEU A 332 -12.57 8.45 18.32
C LEU A 332 -12.43 8.38 19.84
N THR A 333 -13.27 9.11 20.57
CA THR A 333 -13.27 9.13 22.04
C THR A 333 -14.53 8.48 22.61
N ALA A 334 -14.37 7.75 23.72
CA ALA A 334 -15.50 7.38 24.57
C ALA A 334 -15.54 8.31 25.77
N GLU A 335 -16.65 9.02 25.91
CA GLU A 335 -16.85 10.03 26.94
C GLU A 335 -17.70 9.47 28.08
N GLY A 336 -17.24 9.69 29.32
CA GLY A 336 -18.02 9.35 30.49
C GLY A 336 -19.06 10.42 30.78
N TYR A 337 -20.17 10.03 31.41
CA TYR A 337 -21.32 10.87 31.79
C TYR A 337 -22.25 11.36 30.65
N GLY A 338 -21.85 11.20 29.36
CA GLY A 338 -22.69 11.54 28.24
C GLY A 338 -23.30 10.32 27.53
N ASP A 339 -22.74 9.12 27.80
CA ASP A 339 -23.01 7.89 27.03
C ASP A 339 -22.72 8.10 25.53
N ASP A 340 -21.79 9.00 25.20
CA ASP A 340 -21.49 9.45 23.87
C ASP A 340 -20.12 8.94 23.38
N ILE A 341 -20.04 8.75 22.06
CA ILE A 341 -18.81 8.58 21.32
C ILE A 341 -18.62 9.84 20.50
N ALA A 342 -17.53 10.58 20.73
CA ALA A 342 -17.21 11.73 19.92
C ALA A 342 -16.12 11.36 18.89
N LEU A 343 -16.31 11.82 17.67
CA LEU A 343 -15.34 11.70 16.58
C LEU A 343 -14.68 13.05 16.36
N LEU A 344 -13.37 13.10 16.56
CA LEU A 344 -12.52 14.20 16.12
C LEU A 344 -11.89 13.74 14.80
N PRO A 345 -12.36 14.26 13.68
CA PRO A 345 -11.80 13.91 12.40
C PRO A 345 -10.34 14.31 12.35
N GLY A 346 -9.49 13.45 11.84
CA GLY A 346 -8.12 13.75 11.51
C GLY A 346 -8.11 14.97 10.60
N THR A 347 -7.54 16.04 11.07
CA THR A 347 -7.44 17.27 10.29
C THR A 347 -6.03 17.42 9.72
N CYS A 348 -5.63 16.48 8.90
CA CYS A 348 -4.94 16.84 7.67
C CYS A 348 -5.93 17.17 6.54
N ALA A 349 -7.25 17.07 6.80
CA ALA A 349 -8.16 17.88 6.03
C ALA A 349 -8.02 19.32 6.56
N PRO A 350 -7.65 20.30 5.73
CA PRO A 350 -7.92 21.68 6.04
C PRO A 350 -9.39 21.75 6.48
N LEU A 351 -9.73 22.71 7.37
CA LEU A 351 -11.12 23.19 7.59
C LEU A 351 -11.95 22.88 6.36
N PRO A 352 -13.19 22.34 6.46
CA PRO A 352 -13.97 21.88 5.30
C PRO A 352 -13.65 22.80 4.16
N PRO A 353 -13.10 22.27 3.05
CA PRO A 353 -12.34 23.08 2.10
C PRO A 353 -13.17 24.31 1.84
N ASP A 354 -12.61 25.47 2.12
CA ASP A 354 -13.34 26.72 1.86
C ASP A 354 -13.95 26.51 0.47
N PRO A 355 -15.26 26.50 0.29
CA PRO A 355 -15.85 26.19 -1.00
C PRO A 355 -15.29 27.07 -2.10
N ARG A 356 -14.54 28.13 -1.72
CA ARG A 356 -13.75 28.97 -2.62
C ARG A 356 -12.42 28.32 -3.06
N ASP A 357 -11.89 27.33 -2.31
CA ASP A 357 -10.68 26.60 -2.70
C ASP A 357 -11.00 25.58 -3.81
N PRO A 358 -10.16 25.44 -4.82
CA PRO A 358 -10.25 24.31 -5.73
C PRO A 358 -9.84 23.02 -5.00
N VAL A 359 -10.43 21.89 -5.34
CA VAL A 359 -10.11 20.61 -4.68
C VAL A 359 -9.45 19.69 -5.69
N LEU A 360 -8.20 19.28 -5.42
CA LEU A 360 -7.54 18.23 -6.19
C LEU A 360 -8.33 16.92 -6.06
N THR A 361 -8.66 16.30 -7.16
CA THR A 361 -9.42 15.05 -7.21
C THR A 361 -8.55 13.86 -7.57
N SER A 362 -7.46 14.06 -8.30
CA SER A 362 -6.46 13.03 -8.52
C SER A 362 -5.16 13.57 -9.13
N VAL A 363 -4.06 12.87 -8.82
CA VAL A 363 -2.78 12.97 -9.53
C VAL A 363 -2.43 11.55 -9.99
N ARG A 364 -2.61 11.25 -11.28
CA ARG A 364 -2.48 9.90 -11.83
C ARG A 364 -1.53 9.88 -13.01
N ASP A 365 -0.88 8.74 -13.20
CA ASP A 365 -0.09 8.44 -14.38
C ASP A 365 -0.85 8.70 -15.69
N VAL A 366 -0.13 9.18 -16.72
CA VAL A 366 -0.67 9.29 -18.08
C VAL A 366 -0.50 7.94 -18.77
N PRO A 367 -1.58 7.20 -19.06
CA PRO A 367 -1.46 5.86 -19.59
C PRO A 367 -0.91 5.85 -21.02
N ASN A 368 -0.09 4.86 -21.33
CA ASN A 368 0.55 4.64 -22.64
C ASN A 368 1.47 5.80 -23.07
N ASP A 369 2.23 6.34 -22.13
CA ASP A 369 3.33 7.28 -22.42
C ASP A 369 4.68 6.69 -21.93
N ASN A 370 5.78 7.38 -22.25
CA ASN A 370 7.13 6.99 -21.84
C ASN A 370 7.50 7.56 -20.47
N GLY A 371 6.54 7.68 -19.55
CA GLY A 371 6.74 8.29 -18.25
C GLY A 371 6.93 9.81 -18.27
N GLY A 372 7.37 10.37 -17.18
CA GLY A 372 7.66 11.80 -17.03
C GLY A 372 6.43 12.69 -16.90
N ARG A 373 5.20 12.13 -16.89
CA ARG A 373 3.98 12.91 -16.85
C ARG A 373 2.89 12.28 -16.00
N VAL A 374 2.12 13.14 -15.32
CA VAL A 374 0.90 12.78 -14.60
C VAL A 374 -0.26 13.66 -15.04
N PHE A 375 -1.47 13.14 -14.91
CA PHE A 375 -2.70 13.90 -15.14
C PHE A 375 -3.24 14.38 -13.80
N VAL A 376 -3.19 15.72 -13.60
CA VAL A 376 -3.68 16.41 -12.39
C VAL A 376 -5.11 16.87 -12.66
N THR A 377 -6.08 16.47 -11.84
CA THR A 377 -7.48 16.88 -11.98
C THR A 377 -7.98 17.56 -10.71
N TRP A 378 -8.92 18.51 -10.86
CA TRP A 378 -9.52 19.21 -9.73
C TRP A 378 -10.95 19.65 -10.00
N THR A 379 -11.72 19.79 -8.92
CA THR A 379 -13.02 20.48 -8.94
C THR A 379 -12.79 22.00 -8.81
N PRO A 380 -13.59 22.83 -9.47
CA PRO A 380 -13.43 24.27 -9.43
C PRO A 380 -13.74 24.88 -8.07
N SER A 381 -13.21 26.08 -7.83
CA SER A 381 -13.67 26.99 -6.78
C SER A 381 -15.17 27.31 -6.95
N SER A 382 -15.90 27.46 -5.87
CA SER A 382 -17.29 27.94 -5.88
C SER A 382 -17.45 29.35 -6.50
N LEU A 383 -16.35 30.08 -6.61
CA LEU A 383 -16.30 31.42 -7.25
C LEU A 383 -16.04 31.38 -8.76
N ASP A 384 -15.87 30.18 -9.36
CA ASP A 384 -15.81 29.99 -10.82
C ASP A 384 -17.22 29.85 -11.41
N VAL A 385 -18.02 30.89 -11.22
CA VAL A 385 -19.43 31.01 -11.65
C VAL A 385 -19.68 32.35 -12.35
N PRO A 386 -20.83 32.51 -13.05
CA PRO A 386 -21.19 33.81 -13.63
C PRO A 386 -21.23 34.91 -12.56
N GLY A 387 -20.39 35.92 -12.73
CA GLY A 387 -20.23 37.05 -11.77
C GLY A 387 -19.33 36.75 -10.57
N GLY A 388 -18.73 35.55 -10.51
CA GLY A 388 -17.72 35.19 -9.53
C GLY A 388 -16.36 35.85 -9.81
N SER A 389 -15.47 35.78 -8.81
CA SER A 389 -14.18 36.50 -8.87
C SER A 389 -13.02 35.65 -9.42
N VAL A 390 -13.17 34.34 -9.55
CA VAL A 390 -12.10 33.49 -10.10
C VAL A 390 -12.02 33.63 -11.62
N ASN A 391 -10.83 33.97 -12.14
CA ASN A 391 -10.57 34.15 -13.55
C ASN A 391 -9.59 33.15 -14.16
N ALA A 392 -8.80 32.49 -13.36
CA ALA A 392 -7.84 31.46 -13.79
C ALA A 392 -7.49 30.46 -12.70
N TYR A 393 -6.91 29.34 -13.11
CA TYR A 393 -6.29 28.35 -12.26
C TYR A 393 -4.81 28.25 -12.58
N ARG A 394 -3.95 28.18 -11.54
CA ARG A 394 -2.51 27.97 -11.69
C ARG A 394 -2.14 26.64 -11.04
N VAL A 395 -1.46 25.80 -11.82
CA VAL A 395 -0.95 24.50 -11.37
C VAL A 395 0.49 24.66 -10.90
N TRP A 396 0.77 24.22 -9.70
CA TRP A 396 2.08 24.28 -9.05
C TRP A 396 2.65 22.89 -8.86
N ARG A 397 3.98 22.75 -9.01
CA ARG A 397 4.74 21.55 -8.76
C ARG A 397 5.83 21.83 -7.74
N ARG A 398 6.03 20.90 -6.79
CA ARG A 398 7.12 20.97 -5.80
C ARG A 398 8.47 20.85 -6.51
N ILE A 399 9.42 21.71 -6.15
CA ILE A 399 10.80 21.64 -6.62
C ILE A 399 11.59 20.71 -5.70
N PRO A 400 12.34 19.72 -6.24
CA PRO A 400 13.15 18.83 -5.43
C PRO A 400 14.18 19.57 -4.55
N PRO A 401 14.46 19.07 -3.31
CA PRO A 401 15.38 19.72 -2.36
C PRO A 401 16.81 19.94 -2.89
N ALA A 402 17.27 19.11 -3.81
CA ALA A 402 18.62 19.18 -4.39
C ALA A 402 18.84 20.36 -5.35
N SER A 403 17.81 21.18 -5.61
CA SER A 403 17.89 22.31 -6.53
C SER A 403 18.74 23.46 -5.95
N SER A 404 19.61 24.06 -6.76
CA SER A 404 20.49 25.15 -6.36
C SER A 404 19.70 26.37 -5.82
N VAL A 405 19.97 26.76 -4.57
CA VAL A 405 19.36 27.93 -3.91
C VAL A 405 19.58 29.23 -4.73
N VAL A 406 20.71 29.34 -5.43
CA VAL A 406 21.04 30.52 -6.25
C VAL A 406 20.12 30.61 -7.47
N ALA A 407 19.88 29.49 -8.15
CA ALA A 407 18.96 29.43 -9.29
C ALA A 407 17.51 29.71 -8.86
N LEU A 408 17.12 29.24 -7.68
CA LEU A 408 15.79 29.49 -7.10
C LEU A 408 15.57 30.95 -6.76
N ARG A 409 16.57 31.69 -6.25
CA ARG A 409 16.44 33.12 -5.92
C ARG A 409 16.14 34.00 -7.14
N ALA A 410 16.75 33.71 -8.29
CA ALA A 410 16.46 34.43 -9.53
C ALA A 410 15.02 34.20 -10.01
N ARG A 411 14.53 32.97 -9.90
CA ARG A 411 13.16 32.59 -10.29
C ARG A 411 12.10 33.13 -9.32
N LEU A 412 12.41 33.26 -8.02
CA LEU A 412 11.57 33.92 -7.03
C LEU A 412 11.36 35.40 -7.39
N ALA A 413 12.43 36.10 -7.80
CA ALA A 413 12.34 37.50 -8.22
C ALA A 413 11.49 37.70 -9.49
N ALA A 414 11.48 36.70 -10.38
CA ALA A 414 10.64 36.67 -11.57
C ALA A 414 9.19 36.21 -11.32
N ARG A 415 8.85 35.84 -10.09
CA ARG A 415 7.55 35.23 -9.71
C ARG A 415 7.21 33.92 -10.45
N GLU A 416 8.21 33.22 -10.95
CA GLU A 416 8.07 31.89 -11.56
C GLU A 416 8.08 30.77 -10.51
N VAL A 417 8.52 31.08 -9.30
CA VAL A 417 8.61 30.18 -8.15
C VAL A 417 8.07 30.91 -6.93
N ILE A 418 7.40 30.19 -6.07
CA ILE A 418 7.01 30.67 -4.72
C ILE A 418 7.69 29.81 -3.66
N ALA A 419 7.92 30.41 -2.49
CA ALA A 419 8.40 29.72 -1.31
C ALA A 419 7.25 29.65 -0.31
N ILE A 420 6.91 28.45 0.14
CA ILE A 420 5.90 28.22 1.18
C ILE A 420 6.63 27.64 2.39
N SER A 421 6.50 28.25 3.54
CA SER A 421 7.01 27.70 4.78
C SER A 421 6.08 26.58 5.24
N GLN A 422 6.58 25.37 5.30
CA GLN A 422 5.91 24.24 5.94
C GLN A 422 6.58 24.03 7.28
N SER A 423 5.92 24.40 8.38
CA SER A 423 6.47 24.39 9.75
C SER A 423 7.73 25.27 9.96
N ASP A 424 8.09 25.55 11.20
CA ASP A 424 9.04 26.59 11.62
C ASP A 424 10.50 26.51 11.11
N ALA A 425 10.85 25.54 10.26
CA ALA A 425 12.22 25.35 9.78
C ALA A 425 12.41 24.98 8.30
N GLN A 426 11.40 24.57 7.54
CA GLN A 426 11.57 24.18 6.14
C GLN A 426 10.83 25.10 5.17
N VAL A 427 11.59 25.74 4.27
CA VAL A 427 11.03 26.46 3.13
C VAL A 427 11.00 25.53 1.93
N VAL A 428 9.80 25.19 1.47
CA VAL A 428 9.57 24.40 0.27
C VAL A 428 9.31 25.33 -0.90
N TYR A 429 9.94 25.05 -2.02
CA TYR A 429 9.82 25.85 -3.23
C TYR A 429 8.88 25.17 -4.23
N TRP A 430 8.02 25.98 -4.85
CA TRP A 430 7.04 25.53 -5.83
C TRP A 430 7.20 26.35 -7.12
N GLU A 431 7.12 25.68 -8.26
CA GLU A 431 7.18 26.32 -9.57
C GLU A 431 5.82 26.26 -10.27
N ALA A 432 5.46 27.36 -10.93
CA ALA A 432 4.26 27.42 -11.74
C ALA A 432 4.48 26.65 -13.05
N LEU A 433 3.65 25.64 -13.32
CA LEU A 433 3.69 24.88 -14.56
C LEU A 433 2.80 25.49 -15.64
N ALA A 434 1.61 25.92 -15.28
CA ALA A 434 0.63 26.47 -16.19
C ALA A 434 -0.33 27.40 -15.48
N THR A 435 -0.92 28.32 -16.24
CA THR A 435 -2.09 29.11 -15.84
C THR A 435 -3.20 28.87 -16.86
N LEU A 436 -4.33 28.34 -16.44
CA LEU A 436 -5.47 28.00 -17.28
C LEU A 436 -6.62 28.96 -16.98
N PRO A 437 -7.32 29.52 -18.01
CA PRO A 437 -8.47 30.38 -17.76
C PRO A 437 -9.62 29.62 -17.08
N ALA A 438 -10.30 30.27 -16.16
CA ALA A 438 -11.52 29.72 -15.55
C ALA A 438 -12.65 29.79 -16.60
N GLN A 439 -13.28 28.62 -16.84
CA GLN A 439 -14.28 28.45 -17.92
C GLN A 439 -15.62 27.94 -17.39
N ARG A 440 -15.81 27.91 -16.05
CA ARG A 440 -17.05 27.45 -15.40
C ARG A 440 -17.38 25.99 -15.72
N LEU A 441 -16.34 25.16 -15.80
CA LEU A 441 -16.48 23.72 -16.04
C LEU A 441 -16.78 22.99 -14.73
N ALA A 442 -17.41 21.82 -14.81
CA ALA A 442 -17.66 20.97 -13.65
C ALA A 442 -16.35 20.38 -13.07
N GLY A 443 -15.26 20.41 -13.84
CA GLY A 443 -13.93 19.96 -13.43
C GLY A 443 -12.88 20.38 -14.45
N TYR A 444 -11.63 20.40 -14.01
CA TYR A 444 -10.48 20.79 -14.81
C TYR A 444 -9.42 19.68 -14.75
N GLY A 445 -8.52 19.69 -15.73
CA GLY A 445 -7.37 18.81 -15.75
C GLY A 445 -6.19 19.38 -16.50
N TYR A 446 -4.99 18.98 -16.09
CA TYR A 446 -3.72 19.40 -16.70
C TYR A 446 -2.73 18.25 -16.71
N THR A 447 -2.05 18.03 -17.84
CA THR A 447 -0.96 17.06 -17.91
C THR A 447 0.34 17.74 -17.45
N ALA A 448 0.81 17.37 -16.28
CA ALA A 448 1.99 17.93 -15.63
C ALA A 448 3.20 17.03 -15.82
N ALA A 449 4.39 17.61 -16.02
CA ALA A 449 5.63 16.83 -15.95
C ALA A 449 5.97 16.50 -14.49
N THR A 450 6.40 15.26 -14.24
CA THR A 450 6.98 14.84 -12.96
C THR A 450 8.45 15.23 -12.86
N THR A 451 9.03 15.14 -11.67
CA THR A 451 10.46 15.42 -11.47
C THR A 451 11.33 14.19 -11.71
N GLN A 452 10.77 13.02 -11.57
CA GLN A 452 11.40 11.72 -11.80
C GLN A 452 10.32 10.71 -12.16
N ASP A 453 10.70 9.65 -12.89
CA ASP A 453 9.83 8.51 -13.18
C ASP A 453 9.95 7.41 -12.14
N SER A 454 8.93 6.59 -12.06
CA SER A 454 8.95 5.34 -11.32
C SER A 454 10.01 4.41 -11.90
N MET A 455 10.80 3.80 -11.04
CA MET A 455 11.82 2.80 -11.39
C MET A 455 11.45 1.48 -10.70
N PRO A 456 11.94 0.32 -11.15
CA PRO A 456 11.79 -0.91 -10.40
C PRO A 456 12.28 -0.70 -8.95
N HIS A 457 11.40 -0.90 -7.98
CA HIS A 457 11.63 -0.69 -6.53
C HIS A 457 11.68 0.76 -6.02
N SER A 458 11.27 1.76 -6.81
CA SER A 458 11.22 3.16 -6.37
C SER A 458 10.12 3.94 -7.09
N ASN A 459 9.18 4.50 -6.35
CA ASN A 459 8.13 5.37 -6.90
C ASN A 459 8.30 6.78 -6.34
N PRO A 460 9.12 7.64 -6.98
CA PRO A 460 9.32 9.00 -6.54
C PRO A 460 8.06 9.83 -6.78
N TYR A 461 7.39 10.22 -5.71
CA TYR A 461 6.20 11.07 -5.78
C TYR A 461 6.58 12.52 -6.10
N THR A 462 5.83 13.11 -7.03
CA THR A 462 5.88 14.55 -7.32
C THR A 462 4.63 15.19 -6.75
N ALA A 463 4.78 16.19 -5.89
CA ALA A 463 3.68 16.90 -5.26
C ALA A 463 3.20 18.08 -6.08
N PHE A 464 1.89 18.32 -6.06
CA PHE A 464 1.18 19.36 -6.80
C PHE A 464 0.15 20.05 -5.90
N PHE A 465 -0.17 21.29 -6.21
CA PHE A 465 -1.39 21.96 -5.77
C PHE A 465 -1.90 22.92 -6.86
N VAL A 466 -3.12 23.39 -6.73
CA VAL A 466 -3.76 24.31 -7.69
C VAL A 466 -4.26 25.53 -6.96
N SER A 467 -3.96 26.73 -7.49
CA SER A 467 -4.51 27.99 -6.99
C SER A 467 -5.57 28.54 -7.94
N ALA A 468 -6.74 28.90 -7.42
CA ALA A 468 -7.74 29.68 -8.11
C ALA A 468 -7.40 31.17 -7.96
N LEU A 469 -7.14 31.84 -9.06
CA LEU A 469 -6.67 33.24 -9.10
C LEU A 469 -7.84 34.19 -9.29
N THR A 470 -7.80 35.35 -8.59
CA THR A 470 -8.73 36.45 -8.79
C THR A 470 -8.05 37.61 -9.51
N PRO A 471 -8.80 38.67 -9.95
CA PRO A 471 -8.22 39.90 -10.50
C PRO A 471 -7.31 40.64 -9.49
N ASP A 472 -7.55 40.44 -8.18
CA ASP A 472 -6.67 40.96 -7.13
C ASP A 472 -5.52 39.96 -6.93
N ILE A 473 -4.29 40.41 -7.17
CA ILE A 473 -3.10 39.56 -7.15
C ILE A 473 -2.79 39.01 -5.76
N ASP A 474 -3.28 39.66 -4.72
CA ASP A 474 -3.06 39.26 -3.31
C ASP A 474 -4.18 38.34 -2.78
N VAL A 475 -5.23 38.10 -3.60
CA VAL A 475 -6.36 37.23 -3.27
C VAL A 475 -6.39 36.03 -4.18
N PHE A 476 -6.07 34.86 -3.64
CA PHE A 476 -6.17 33.56 -4.33
C PHE A 476 -6.60 32.47 -3.34
N TYR A 477 -7.13 31.39 -3.87
CA TYR A 477 -7.59 30.23 -3.10
C TYR A 477 -6.81 29.00 -3.56
N SER A 478 -6.30 28.18 -2.65
CA SER A 478 -5.41 27.08 -2.98
C SER A 478 -5.95 25.74 -2.49
N SER A 479 -5.85 24.73 -3.34
CA SER A 479 -6.15 23.35 -2.95
C SER A 479 -5.19 22.86 -1.86
N ALA A 480 -5.57 21.80 -1.17
CA ALA A 480 -4.62 20.94 -0.48
C ALA A 480 -3.56 20.41 -1.48
N ILE A 481 -2.42 19.97 -0.94
CA ILE A 481 -1.35 19.33 -1.71
C ILE A 481 -1.72 17.87 -1.93
N ASP A 482 -1.54 17.37 -3.15
CA ASP A 482 -1.64 15.96 -3.48
C ASP A 482 -0.42 15.55 -4.32
N SER A 483 -0.12 14.27 -4.40
CA SER A 483 1.07 13.78 -5.08
C SER A 483 0.80 12.51 -5.88
N GLY A 484 1.56 12.34 -6.95
CA GLY A 484 1.53 11.16 -7.79
C GLY A 484 2.89 10.89 -8.41
N TYR A 485 3.02 9.73 -9.00
CA TYR A 485 4.20 9.32 -9.75
C TYR A 485 3.81 8.93 -11.17
N SER A 486 4.76 9.08 -12.10
CA SER A 486 4.62 8.65 -13.49
C SER A 486 5.30 7.29 -13.68
N VAL A 487 4.75 6.50 -14.58
CA VAL A 487 5.26 5.19 -14.95
C VAL A 487 5.51 5.18 -16.45
N ASP A 488 6.71 4.81 -16.87
CA ASP A 488 6.91 4.43 -18.25
C ASP A 488 6.28 3.06 -18.48
N ASN A 489 5.22 3.04 -19.26
CA ASN A 489 4.46 1.83 -19.58
C ASN A 489 4.45 1.53 -21.09
N VAL A 490 5.32 2.18 -21.84
CA VAL A 490 5.52 1.94 -23.29
C VAL A 490 6.77 1.09 -23.48
N PRO A 491 6.61 -0.17 -23.89
CA PRO A 491 7.78 -1.02 -24.14
C PRO A 491 8.60 -0.47 -25.32
N PRO A 492 9.93 -0.64 -25.30
CA PRO A 492 10.80 -0.29 -26.41
C PRO A 492 10.38 -1.00 -27.71
N ARG A 493 10.93 -0.56 -28.84
CA ARG A 493 10.67 -1.22 -30.11
C ARG A 493 11.36 -2.58 -30.17
N ALA A 494 10.72 -3.53 -30.86
CA ALA A 494 11.38 -4.80 -31.15
C ALA A 494 12.64 -4.57 -32.00
N PRO A 495 13.81 -5.11 -31.61
CA PRO A 495 15.06 -4.88 -32.32
C PRO A 495 14.97 -5.33 -33.78
N GLY A 496 15.40 -4.49 -34.72
CA GLY A 496 15.44 -4.79 -36.15
C GLY A 496 16.68 -5.57 -36.55
N GLY A 497 16.75 -6.00 -37.83
CA GLY A 497 17.96 -6.56 -38.40
C GLY A 497 18.48 -7.85 -37.77
N PHE A 498 17.65 -8.59 -37.02
CA PHE A 498 18.06 -9.78 -36.27
C PHE A 498 18.50 -10.91 -37.19
N VAL A 499 19.80 -11.19 -37.20
CA VAL A 499 20.46 -12.20 -38.07
C VAL A 499 21.38 -13.09 -37.24
N GLY A 500 21.69 -14.29 -37.79
CA GLY A 500 22.60 -15.24 -37.14
C GLY A 500 23.50 -15.94 -38.13
N ALA A 501 24.73 -16.26 -37.71
CA ALA A 501 25.72 -17.00 -38.50
C ALA A 501 26.46 -18.00 -37.61
N SER A 502 26.81 -19.18 -38.21
CA SER A 502 27.68 -20.15 -37.54
C SER A 502 29.13 -19.67 -37.56
N GLU A 503 29.79 -19.68 -36.41
CA GLU A 503 31.19 -19.36 -36.23
C GLU A 503 31.92 -20.47 -35.49
N PRO A 504 33.27 -20.54 -35.57
CA PRO A 504 34.05 -21.57 -34.85
C PRO A 504 33.83 -21.58 -33.32
N THR A 505 33.41 -20.46 -32.76
CA THR A 505 33.20 -20.25 -31.32
C THR A 505 31.74 -20.45 -30.87
N GLY A 506 30.80 -20.72 -31.83
CA GLY A 506 29.39 -20.87 -31.54
C GLY A 506 28.49 -20.29 -32.63
N PHE A 507 27.32 -19.79 -32.24
CA PHE A 507 26.37 -19.17 -33.17
C PHE A 507 26.30 -17.68 -32.91
N ALA A 508 26.86 -16.87 -33.81
CA ALA A 508 26.88 -15.41 -33.68
C ALA A 508 25.51 -14.82 -34.06
N LEU A 509 24.99 -13.98 -33.21
CA LEU A 509 23.73 -13.24 -33.38
C LEU A 509 24.04 -11.75 -33.43
N GLN A 510 23.42 -11.04 -34.38
CA GLN A 510 23.55 -9.58 -34.53
C GLN A 510 22.18 -8.95 -34.81
N TRP A 511 22.02 -7.71 -34.42
CA TRP A 511 20.81 -6.91 -34.65
C TRP A 511 21.14 -5.43 -34.74
N ASP A 512 20.17 -4.64 -35.18
CA ASP A 512 20.32 -3.19 -35.21
C ASP A 512 20.31 -2.63 -33.79
N ALA A 513 21.22 -1.71 -33.51
CA ALA A 513 21.24 -1.02 -32.22
C ALA A 513 19.96 -0.15 -32.09
N ASP A 514 19.28 -0.28 -30.96
CA ASP A 514 18.17 0.60 -30.62
C ASP A 514 18.71 1.96 -30.16
N THR A 515 17.97 3.02 -30.44
CA THR A 515 18.32 4.40 -30.13
C THR A 515 17.44 5.02 -29.05
N ASP A 516 16.55 4.23 -28.42
CA ASP A 516 15.69 4.68 -27.34
C ASP A 516 16.58 5.10 -26.14
N ALA A 517 16.28 6.28 -25.58
CA ALA A 517 17.15 6.90 -24.58
C ALA A 517 17.16 6.17 -23.23
N ASP A 518 16.14 5.37 -22.97
CA ASP A 518 15.89 4.61 -21.76
C ASP A 518 16.14 3.11 -21.93
N LEU A 519 16.76 2.70 -23.05
CA LEU A 519 17.12 1.30 -23.29
C LEU A 519 18.07 0.78 -22.20
N ASP A 520 17.69 -0.29 -21.50
CA ASP A 520 18.59 -1.02 -20.58
C ASP A 520 19.42 -2.08 -21.30
N GLY A 521 18.86 -2.72 -22.33
CA GLY A 521 19.57 -3.71 -23.13
C GLY A 521 18.67 -4.67 -23.87
N TYR A 522 19.23 -5.84 -24.21
CA TYR A 522 18.57 -6.86 -25.02
C TYR A 522 18.53 -8.20 -24.30
N ARG A 523 17.49 -8.98 -24.57
CA ARG A 523 17.35 -10.36 -24.10
C ARG A 523 17.27 -11.32 -25.25
N VAL A 524 18.15 -12.33 -25.25
CA VAL A 524 18.19 -13.39 -26.25
C VAL A 524 17.64 -14.66 -25.66
N TYR A 525 16.64 -15.22 -26.32
CA TYR A 525 16.00 -16.47 -25.93
C TYR A 525 16.24 -17.55 -26.98
N ARG A 526 16.44 -18.80 -26.54
CA ARG A 526 16.70 -19.95 -27.39
C ARG A 526 15.70 -21.07 -27.08
N GLY A 527 15.16 -21.68 -28.13
CA GLY A 527 14.22 -22.79 -28.04
C GLY A 527 14.40 -23.85 -29.13
N GLY A 528 13.95 -25.05 -28.84
CA GLY A 528 14.02 -26.19 -29.80
C GLY A 528 12.99 -26.13 -30.91
N THR A 529 11.99 -25.27 -30.86
CA THR A 529 10.94 -25.11 -31.86
C THR A 529 10.70 -23.63 -32.16
N ALA A 530 10.22 -23.29 -33.34
CA ALA A 530 10.00 -21.89 -33.75
C ALA A 530 8.91 -21.20 -32.93
N ASP A 531 7.99 -21.95 -32.40
CA ASP A 531 6.83 -21.48 -31.61
C ASP A 531 7.06 -21.46 -30.10
N PHE A 532 8.31 -21.73 -29.64
CA PHE A 532 8.60 -21.67 -28.20
C PHE A 532 8.20 -20.32 -27.59
N VAL A 533 7.63 -20.34 -26.38
CA VAL A 533 7.31 -19.14 -25.64
C VAL A 533 8.53 -18.74 -24.81
N PRO A 534 9.06 -17.51 -24.97
CA PRO A 534 10.16 -17.01 -24.15
C PRO A 534 9.81 -17.05 -22.67
N SER A 535 10.76 -17.47 -21.86
CA SER A 535 10.65 -17.59 -20.42
C SER A 535 12.04 -17.47 -19.77
N ALA A 536 12.12 -17.34 -18.47
CA ALA A 536 13.40 -17.34 -17.76
C ALA A 536 14.26 -18.58 -18.06
N ALA A 537 13.63 -19.74 -18.31
CA ALA A 537 14.33 -21.00 -18.66
C ALA A 537 14.90 -21.01 -20.09
N SER A 538 14.35 -20.21 -21.00
CA SER A 538 14.80 -20.09 -22.40
C SER A 538 15.73 -18.88 -22.61
N LEU A 539 15.91 -18.00 -21.62
CA LEU A 539 16.84 -16.88 -21.67
C LEU A 539 18.27 -17.39 -21.67
N VAL A 540 19.03 -17.07 -22.74
CA VAL A 540 20.44 -17.48 -22.87
C VAL A 540 21.42 -16.34 -22.74
N ALA A 541 20.99 -15.11 -22.97
CA ALA A 541 21.80 -13.92 -22.72
C ALA A 541 20.95 -12.68 -22.42
N ALA A 542 21.52 -11.79 -21.60
CA ALA A 542 21.14 -10.40 -21.46
C ALA A 542 22.38 -9.56 -21.75
N THR A 543 22.29 -8.61 -22.67
CA THR A 543 23.45 -7.83 -23.15
C THR A 543 23.05 -6.41 -23.50
N LYS A 544 23.99 -5.47 -23.38
CA LYS A 544 23.81 -4.08 -23.86
C LYS A 544 24.34 -3.90 -25.29
N ASP A 545 25.14 -4.87 -25.77
CA ASP A 545 25.69 -4.81 -27.11
C ASP A 545 24.68 -5.29 -28.14
N PRO A 546 24.71 -4.77 -29.39
CA PRO A 546 23.80 -5.16 -30.46
C PRO A 546 24.23 -6.49 -31.14
N GLY A 547 24.87 -7.38 -30.41
CA GLY A 547 25.29 -8.72 -30.84
C GLY A 547 25.74 -9.60 -29.69
N TRP A 548 25.65 -10.90 -29.90
CA TRP A 548 26.10 -11.91 -28.93
C TRP A 548 26.42 -13.24 -29.61
N VAL A 549 27.40 -13.97 -29.08
CA VAL A 549 27.75 -15.31 -29.58
C VAL A 549 27.23 -16.36 -28.60
N ASP A 550 26.37 -17.25 -29.05
CA ASP A 550 25.91 -18.39 -28.27
C ASP A 550 26.94 -19.54 -28.38
N PRO A 551 27.70 -19.85 -27.30
CA PRO A 551 28.71 -20.92 -27.35
C PRO A 551 28.10 -22.31 -27.50
N GLY A 552 26.85 -22.48 -27.06
CA GLY A 552 26.10 -23.72 -27.19
C GLY A 552 25.11 -23.73 -28.37
N GLY A 553 25.16 -22.65 -29.16
CA GLY A 553 24.25 -22.46 -30.28
C GLY A 553 24.70 -23.17 -31.54
N HIS A 554 23.72 -23.57 -32.35
CA HIS A 554 23.91 -24.08 -33.71
C HIS A 554 22.68 -23.78 -34.56
N GLY A 555 22.77 -23.92 -35.87
CA GLY A 555 21.72 -23.51 -36.80
C GLY A 555 20.39 -24.25 -36.70
N GLU A 556 20.24 -25.23 -35.81
CA GLU A 556 18.96 -25.93 -35.54
C GLU A 556 18.16 -25.28 -34.39
N TRP A 557 18.76 -24.39 -33.62
CA TRP A 557 18.07 -23.64 -32.58
C TRP A 557 17.27 -22.48 -33.16
N PHE A 558 16.15 -22.19 -32.50
CA PHE A 558 15.33 -21.01 -32.77
C PHE A 558 15.65 -19.93 -31.73
N TYR A 559 15.83 -18.70 -32.21
CA TYR A 559 16.15 -17.57 -31.35
C TYR A 559 15.05 -16.50 -31.44
N LYS A 560 14.74 -15.91 -30.29
CA LYS A 560 13.92 -14.70 -30.16
C LYS A 560 14.70 -13.63 -29.42
N LEU A 561 14.50 -12.41 -29.83
CA LEU A 561 15.21 -11.24 -29.31
C LEU A 561 14.21 -10.19 -28.92
N SER A 562 14.37 -9.60 -27.74
CA SER A 562 13.62 -8.43 -27.28
C SER A 562 14.57 -7.34 -26.78
N ALA A 563 14.07 -6.12 -26.70
CA ALA A 563 14.68 -4.99 -26.01
C ALA A 563 13.99 -4.78 -24.65
N MET A 564 14.75 -4.30 -23.68
CA MET A 564 14.30 -3.93 -22.34
C MET A 564 14.64 -2.48 -22.08
N ASP A 565 13.72 -1.74 -21.47
CA ASP A 565 14.01 -0.42 -20.97
C ASP A 565 14.44 -0.44 -19.48
N LEU A 566 14.81 0.72 -18.96
CA LEU A 566 15.18 0.91 -17.55
C LEU A 566 14.01 0.68 -16.59
N HIS A 567 12.78 0.70 -17.08
CA HIS A 567 11.53 0.50 -16.33
C HIS A 567 11.06 -0.95 -16.35
N ALA A 568 11.82 -1.84 -16.97
CA ALA A 568 11.57 -3.27 -17.13
C ALA A 568 10.39 -3.61 -18.08
N ASN A 569 9.99 -2.69 -18.96
CA ASN A 569 9.10 -3.02 -20.06
C ASN A 569 9.87 -3.79 -21.13
N GLU A 570 9.32 -4.91 -21.58
CA GLU A 570 9.91 -5.76 -22.60
C GLU A 570 9.18 -5.61 -23.93
N SER A 571 9.94 -5.36 -24.99
CA SER A 571 9.40 -5.26 -26.36
C SER A 571 8.75 -6.55 -26.83
N SER A 572 8.00 -6.46 -27.91
CA SER A 572 7.65 -7.66 -28.67
C SER A 572 8.93 -8.32 -29.24
N PHE A 573 8.84 -9.64 -29.53
CA PHE A 573 9.99 -10.43 -29.95
C PHE A 573 10.27 -10.31 -31.42
N SER A 574 11.53 -10.04 -31.79
CA SER A 574 12.06 -10.25 -33.13
C SER A 574 12.44 -11.71 -33.30
N LEU A 575 12.13 -12.24 -34.47
CA LEU A 575 12.47 -13.60 -34.88
C LEU A 575 13.70 -13.56 -35.75
N LEU A 576 14.57 -14.57 -35.63
CA LEU A 576 15.73 -14.71 -36.52
C LEU A 576 15.27 -14.84 -37.98
N THR A 577 15.60 -13.83 -38.82
CA THR A 577 15.09 -13.73 -40.19
C THR A 577 15.95 -14.45 -41.22
N SER A 578 17.23 -14.70 -40.93
CA SER A 578 18.09 -15.50 -41.81
C SER A 578 19.27 -16.09 -41.05
N ILE A 579 19.61 -17.33 -41.38
CA ILE A 579 20.86 -17.99 -41.05
C ILE A 579 21.76 -17.87 -42.29
N SER A 580 22.83 -17.06 -42.24
CA SER A 580 23.84 -17.06 -43.28
C SER A 580 24.86 -18.17 -43.00
N PRO A 581 24.97 -19.21 -43.79
CA PRO A 581 26.02 -20.20 -43.62
C PRO A 581 27.32 -19.67 -44.20
N LEU A 582 28.35 -19.56 -43.38
CA LEU A 582 29.73 -19.49 -43.90
C LEU A 582 30.08 -20.84 -44.51
N GLY A 583 29.89 -20.97 -45.83
CA GLY A 583 30.70 -21.81 -46.68
C GLY A 583 30.48 -23.34 -46.66
N VAL A 584 29.28 -23.85 -46.33
CA VAL A 584 28.91 -25.25 -46.64
C VAL A 584 27.53 -25.24 -47.27
N ASP A 585 27.41 -25.82 -48.50
CA ASP A 585 26.13 -25.98 -49.17
C ASP A 585 25.15 -26.75 -48.25
N PRO A 586 24.00 -26.18 -47.89
CA PRO A 586 23.01 -26.92 -47.12
C PRO A 586 22.41 -28.04 -47.95
N PRO A 587 21.94 -29.15 -47.33
CA PRO A 587 21.17 -30.14 -48.05
C PRO A 587 20.00 -29.44 -48.75
N ALA A 588 19.73 -29.80 -50.01
CA ALA A 588 18.76 -29.13 -50.89
C ALA A 588 17.48 -28.74 -50.13
N ALA A 589 17.21 -27.45 -50.09
CA ALA A 589 16.02 -26.94 -49.38
C ALA A 589 14.76 -27.55 -50.01
N VAL A 590 13.93 -28.16 -49.19
CA VAL A 590 12.67 -28.79 -49.65
C VAL A 590 11.64 -27.68 -49.80
N PHE A 591 10.90 -27.64 -50.94
CA PHE A 591 9.77 -26.73 -51.10
C PHE A 591 8.65 -27.10 -50.13
N GLU A 592 8.41 -26.28 -49.13
CA GLU A 592 7.53 -26.59 -48.02
C GLU A 592 6.70 -25.34 -47.63
N LEU A 593 5.42 -25.52 -47.26
CA LEU A 593 4.58 -24.51 -46.65
C LEU A 593 4.11 -25.02 -45.29
N ARG A 594 4.63 -24.43 -44.22
CA ARG A 594 4.26 -24.76 -42.84
C ARG A 594 3.03 -24.01 -42.35
N GLY A 595 2.58 -23.00 -43.10
CA GLY A 595 1.37 -22.25 -42.86
C GLY A 595 1.54 -21.10 -41.87
N ALA A 596 0.41 -20.58 -41.38
CA ALA A 596 0.36 -19.48 -40.42
C ALA A 596 0.64 -19.94 -38.99
N ARG A 597 1.43 -19.17 -38.24
CA ARG A 597 1.67 -19.42 -36.80
C ARG A 597 1.74 -18.11 -36.00
N PRO A 598 1.02 -17.96 -34.88
CA PRO A 598 0.00 -18.90 -34.40
C PRO A 598 -1.18 -19.01 -35.36
N ASN A 599 -1.94 -20.09 -35.25
CA ASN A 599 -3.16 -20.28 -36.02
C ASN A 599 -4.23 -20.92 -35.11
N PRO A 600 -5.23 -20.14 -34.65
CA PRO A 600 -5.63 -18.83 -35.12
C PRO A 600 -4.65 -17.70 -34.73
N SER A 601 -4.64 -16.62 -35.53
CA SER A 601 -3.85 -15.42 -35.30
C SER A 601 -4.76 -14.25 -34.96
N GLY A 602 -4.40 -13.47 -33.95
CA GLY A 602 -5.09 -12.23 -33.54
C GLY A 602 -4.55 -10.99 -34.25
N GLY A 603 -5.27 -9.85 -34.15
CA GLY A 603 -4.79 -8.54 -34.61
C GLY A 603 -4.70 -8.35 -36.11
N GLY A 604 -5.29 -9.22 -36.91
CA GLY A 604 -5.37 -9.06 -38.38
C GLY A 604 -4.06 -9.32 -39.16
N ARG A 605 -3.05 -9.95 -38.55
CA ARG A 605 -1.76 -10.27 -39.16
C ARG A 605 -1.53 -11.79 -39.19
N LEU A 606 -0.87 -12.29 -40.23
CA LEU A 606 -0.52 -13.69 -40.40
C LEU A 606 0.98 -13.84 -40.66
N ASN A 607 1.70 -14.48 -39.75
CA ASN A 607 3.10 -14.88 -39.98
C ASN A 607 3.11 -16.25 -40.67
N ILE A 608 3.58 -16.29 -41.93
CA ILE A 608 3.58 -17.49 -42.77
C ILE A 608 4.99 -18.06 -42.85
N TYR A 609 5.12 -19.31 -42.47
CA TYR A 609 6.37 -20.08 -42.46
C TYR A 609 6.43 -20.98 -43.66
N PHE A 610 7.54 -20.92 -44.44
CA PHE A 610 7.73 -21.70 -45.65
C PHE A 610 9.22 -21.94 -45.96
N ALA A 611 9.49 -22.84 -46.89
CA ALA A 611 10.82 -23.03 -47.43
C ALA A 611 10.77 -23.02 -48.98
N LEU A 612 11.81 -22.44 -49.60
CA LEU A 612 11.97 -22.32 -51.04
C LEU A 612 13.15 -23.14 -51.53
N GLU A 613 12.96 -23.80 -52.68
CA GLU A 613 14.03 -24.48 -53.43
C GLU A 613 14.84 -23.49 -54.27
N ARG A 614 16.03 -23.88 -54.67
CA ARG A 614 16.91 -23.06 -55.52
C ARG A 614 16.36 -22.94 -56.93
N GLY A 615 16.24 -21.76 -57.50
CA GLY A 615 16.20 -21.54 -58.94
C GLY A 615 14.89 -21.13 -59.61
N ALA A 616 13.76 -20.95 -58.90
CA ALA A 616 12.51 -20.43 -59.50
C ALA A 616 11.92 -19.32 -58.64
N GLY A 617 11.45 -18.25 -59.29
CA GLY A 617 10.72 -17.19 -58.57
C GLY A 617 9.54 -17.75 -57.82
N ALA A 618 9.33 -17.25 -56.59
CA ALA A 618 8.25 -17.66 -55.69
C ALA A 618 7.26 -16.55 -55.42
N ARG A 619 6.01 -16.92 -55.11
CA ARG A 619 4.94 -16.00 -54.77
C ARG A 619 4.04 -16.60 -53.70
N LEU A 620 3.56 -15.79 -52.81
CA LEU A 620 2.62 -16.19 -51.78
C LEU A 620 1.31 -15.44 -51.96
N ASP A 621 0.22 -16.16 -52.14
CA ASP A 621 -1.13 -15.62 -52.26
C ASP A 621 -1.96 -15.95 -51.04
N LEU A 622 -2.78 -15.00 -50.57
CA LEU A 622 -3.81 -15.20 -49.57
C LEU A 622 -5.17 -15.16 -50.26
N VAL A 623 -5.97 -16.22 -50.11
CA VAL A 623 -7.31 -16.31 -50.70
C VAL A 623 -8.38 -16.50 -49.62
N ASP A 624 -9.57 -15.96 -49.85
CA ASP A 624 -10.72 -16.16 -48.95
C ASP A 624 -11.45 -17.50 -49.24
N LEU A 625 -12.48 -17.82 -48.46
CA LEU A 625 -13.29 -19.03 -48.65
C LEU A 625 -13.98 -19.11 -50.00
N ALA A 626 -14.21 -18.00 -50.70
CA ALA A 626 -14.79 -17.93 -52.03
C ALA A 626 -13.72 -18.09 -53.13
N GLY A 627 -12.45 -18.28 -52.77
CA GLY A 627 -11.34 -18.40 -53.70
C GLY A 627 -10.83 -17.08 -54.26
N ARG A 628 -11.32 -15.93 -53.78
CA ARG A 628 -10.85 -14.60 -54.21
C ARG A 628 -9.51 -14.32 -53.59
N ARG A 629 -8.56 -13.84 -54.39
CA ARG A 629 -7.24 -13.45 -53.90
C ARG A 629 -7.31 -12.11 -53.19
N MET A 630 -7.06 -12.17 -51.91
CA MET A 630 -7.09 -11.00 -51.00
C MET A 630 -5.77 -10.24 -50.99
N LEU A 631 -4.65 -10.95 -51.08
CA LEU A 631 -3.30 -10.41 -51.04
C LEU A 631 -2.36 -11.31 -51.86
N SER A 632 -1.35 -10.70 -52.48
CA SER A 632 -0.27 -11.43 -53.19
C SER A 632 1.05 -10.76 -52.81
N LYS A 633 2.05 -11.53 -52.41
CA LYS A 633 3.40 -11.09 -52.07
C LYS A 633 4.41 -11.80 -52.96
N ASP A 634 5.21 -11.02 -53.68
CA ASP A 634 6.33 -11.54 -54.46
C ASP A 634 7.47 -11.93 -53.51
N LEU A 635 7.98 -13.11 -53.65
CA LEU A 635 9.07 -13.69 -52.88
C LEU A 635 10.30 -13.97 -53.77
N SER A 636 10.33 -13.46 -54.98
CA SER A 636 11.39 -13.76 -55.97
C SER A 636 12.78 -13.26 -55.53
N THR A 637 12.83 -12.29 -54.59
CA THR A 637 14.07 -11.78 -54.03
C THR A 637 14.62 -12.62 -52.89
N LEU A 638 13.84 -13.60 -52.39
CA LEU A 638 14.28 -14.51 -51.33
C LEU A 638 15.09 -15.66 -51.92
N GLY A 639 16.19 -15.97 -51.28
CA GLY A 639 17.02 -17.15 -51.68
C GLY A 639 16.36 -18.48 -51.35
N SER A 640 17.03 -19.60 -51.70
CA SER A 640 16.60 -20.91 -51.24
C SER A 640 16.79 -21.04 -49.74
N GLY A 641 15.87 -21.72 -49.04
CA GLY A 641 15.94 -21.90 -47.60
C GLY A 641 14.60 -21.70 -46.91
N ARG A 642 14.62 -21.66 -45.58
CA ARG A 642 13.44 -21.40 -44.74
C ARG A 642 13.22 -19.91 -44.56
N HIS A 643 11.96 -19.49 -44.69
CA HIS A 643 11.56 -18.07 -44.59
C HIS A 643 10.31 -17.91 -43.77
N VAL A 644 10.17 -16.70 -43.21
CA VAL A 644 8.93 -16.23 -42.60
C VAL A 644 8.54 -14.91 -43.25
N THR A 645 7.26 -14.72 -43.52
CA THR A 645 6.75 -13.45 -44.01
C THR A 645 5.41 -13.09 -43.33
N THR A 646 5.23 -11.83 -43.04
CA THR A 646 3.98 -11.34 -42.44
C THR A 646 3.05 -10.85 -43.58
N LEU A 647 1.78 -11.23 -43.49
CA LEU A 647 0.68 -10.73 -44.30
C LEU A 647 -0.27 -9.90 -43.41
N GLY A 648 -0.75 -8.78 -43.91
CA GLY A 648 -1.63 -7.88 -43.19
C GLY A 648 -0.95 -6.66 -42.56
N ASP A 649 0.36 -6.44 -42.76
CA ASP A 649 1.10 -5.30 -42.24
C ASP A 649 0.57 -3.94 -42.77
N ALA A 650 0.37 -3.85 -44.08
CA ALA A 650 -0.10 -2.61 -44.72
C ALA A 650 -1.61 -2.34 -44.47
N LYS A 651 -2.39 -3.39 -44.28
CA LYS A 651 -3.83 -3.33 -43.97
C LYS A 651 -4.21 -4.59 -43.20
N PRO A 652 -4.72 -4.48 -41.98
CA PRO A 652 -5.16 -5.60 -41.17
C PRO A 652 -6.19 -6.49 -41.94
N LEU A 653 -6.04 -7.77 -41.81
CA LEU A 653 -6.96 -8.74 -42.41
C LEU A 653 -8.23 -8.81 -41.55
N PRO A 654 -9.42 -8.82 -42.14
CA PRO A 654 -10.65 -9.05 -41.40
C PRO A 654 -10.65 -10.43 -40.72
N PRO A 655 -11.33 -10.59 -39.57
CA PRO A 655 -11.53 -11.89 -38.96
C PRO A 655 -12.19 -12.86 -39.96
N GLY A 656 -11.61 -14.07 -40.09
CA GLY A 656 -12.12 -15.05 -41.06
C GLY A 656 -11.17 -16.20 -41.26
N VAL A 657 -11.57 -17.12 -42.15
CA VAL A 657 -10.78 -18.25 -42.59
C VAL A 657 -10.22 -17.93 -43.98
N TYR A 658 -8.93 -18.16 -44.13
CA TYR A 658 -8.16 -17.92 -45.36
C TYR A 658 -7.37 -19.14 -45.74
N PHE A 659 -6.96 -19.19 -47.03
CA PHE A 659 -6.00 -20.15 -47.51
C PHE A 659 -4.75 -19.43 -48.02
N VAL A 660 -3.60 -19.86 -47.52
CA VAL A 660 -2.28 -19.40 -47.96
C VAL A 660 -1.79 -20.31 -49.04
N ARG A 661 -1.47 -19.78 -50.23
CA ARG A 661 -0.94 -20.52 -51.37
C ARG A 661 0.48 -20.07 -51.67
N LEU A 662 1.42 -20.98 -51.53
CA LEU A 662 2.81 -20.75 -51.88
C LEU A 662 3.08 -21.34 -53.28
N HIS A 663 3.49 -20.51 -54.21
CA HIS A 663 3.82 -20.88 -55.58
C HIS A 663 5.33 -20.82 -55.77
N GLN A 664 5.92 -21.87 -56.36
CA GLN A 664 7.30 -21.86 -56.86
C GLN A 664 7.40 -22.68 -58.13
N GLY A 665 7.69 -22.00 -59.27
CA GLY A 665 7.62 -22.64 -60.61
C GLY A 665 6.21 -23.13 -60.90
N ARG A 666 6.06 -24.46 -61.19
CA ARG A 666 4.76 -25.10 -61.43
C ARG A 666 4.14 -25.71 -60.18
N ARG A 667 4.82 -25.66 -59.04
CA ARG A 667 4.36 -26.27 -57.78
C ARG A 667 3.58 -25.24 -56.94
N VAL A 668 2.50 -25.73 -56.33
CA VAL A 668 1.67 -24.92 -55.41
C VAL A 668 1.41 -25.75 -54.16
N LEU A 669 1.66 -25.14 -52.99
CA LEU A 669 1.28 -25.70 -51.72
C LEU A 669 0.23 -24.79 -51.08
N GLU A 670 -0.71 -25.38 -50.35
CA GLU A 670 -1.79 -24.64 -49.69
C GLU A 670 -1.86 -24.99 -48.21
N SER A 671 -2.14 -24.01 -47.40
CA SER A 671 -2.36 -24.18 -45.96
C SER A 671 -3.48 -23.26 -45.47
N ARG A 672 -4.29 -23.73 -44.53
CA ARG A 672 -5.38 -22.97 -43.95
C ARG A 672 -4.85 -22.03 -42.85
N ALA A 673 -5.36 -20.79 -42.82
CA ALA A 673 -5.07 -19.80 -41.81
C ALA A 673 -6.38 -19.21 -41.27
N VAL A 674 -6.41 -18.91 -39.96
CA VAL A 674 -7.57 -18.31 -39.28
C VAL A 674 -7.14 -17.02 -38.63
N VAL A 675 -7.88 -15.93 -38.87
CA VAL A 675 -7.73 -14.62 -38.19
C VAL A 675 -8.90 -14.43 -37.25
N THR A 676 -8.59 -14.15 -36.00
CA THR A 676 -9.59 -13.80 -34.96
C THR A 676 -9.58 -12.29 -34.68
N ARG A 677 -10.58 -11.85 -33.97
CA ARG A 677 -10.66 -10.43 -33.51
C ARG A 677 -9.59 -10.10 -32.51
#